data_67f6f379c39616b0d28769c7e1a58389
#
_entry.id   67f6f379c39616b0d28769c7e1a58389
#
_cell.length_a   1.000
_cell.length_b   1.000
_cell.length_c   1.000
_cell.angle_alpha   90.00
_cell.angle_beta   90.00
_cell.angle_gamma   90.00
#
_symmetry.space_group_name_H-M   'P 1'
#
loop_
_entity.id
_entity.type
_entity.pdbx_description
1 polymer ?
#
loop_
_entity_poly.entity_id
_entity_poly.type
_entity_poly.pdbx_seq_one_letter_code
_entity_poly.pdbx_strand_id
1 'polypeptide(L)'
;MIRRNVALACASAVLVLCSTFTTSAQTSFNPPSFSSYNGVLDLLLVARPETVHLGKFSPTGWIYEVCRTSVAVNDQCPTDSRTSATYKGVVLQVQPGDHLRMKLVNHLPPAPSDATHAHGPDAMMNEMLAANPTNIHTHGLIVEPRKADEADPTYGDYVYVVGYPAGKLPSMVHPDLTATDQPIQYDIYIPPNHPSGMFFFHPHVHGLGVNQISEGLEGILVVGSVQDVASTTANFTLPPKFSTRYIHLRDMQVLANGDAQDQMDPEFCDPEPSRGDIRQGYCEGTNLAESEPGAGTDYTGGKWFFTVNGLVYPTLNIDQKNGEVWRLLNGSATRAYDLTIQNDKNRAPVYFQVISLDGVALAPTAGTDVSTMNVGNRFKPVPCPGSKNLHRTSEAVCTTHLIMFPSSRADVFLGSFQPGHLKSATLLTTNLSTGPDGDDWPSAKLAHLDFTSPGTNATPALNVKPTAQFALSSAGALGGSVKAMYPGMTRPIPIADAKQIAAGKRSSLPIALDATAAQQVQSLSQKQLQQFGPRLAAQQKPVPSIASPNCSALAPGHHRRIYFGVPAGTEDGFGLGYEEVDAHGSPVPGTFQDVAEFDPSKINVCLPLAPGNQTATETWELVNVASEAHNFHIHQTKFLVLPKGAPVGNAGALMDNVALPSGSGKCDGSVLKWRDGTCKVKSEFVSIPFSEIGDFVYHCHIGEHQDGGMMAHIRVIANP
;
A
#
# COMPACT_ATOMS: atom_id res chain seq x y z
N MET A 1 40.77 -42.22 82.42
CA MET A 1 39.33 -42.32 82.73
C MET A 1 38.59 -41.27 81.99
N ILE A 2 37.54 -41.69 81.39
CA ILE A 2 36.45 -40.89 80.79
C ILE A 2 36.73 -40.20 79.42
N ARG A 3 36.23 -40.83 78.38
CA ARG A 3 35.97 -40.33 77.02
C ARG A 3 34.90 -39.26 77.02
N ARG A 4 35.06 -38.23 76.20
CA ARG A 4 33.92 -37.49 75.68
C ARG A 4 34.15 -37.20 74.25
N ASN A 5 33.26 -37.73 73.43
CA ASN A 5 33.14 -37.50 72.01
C ASN A 5 32.59 -36.10 71.75
N VAL A 6 33.20 -35.35 70.86
CA VAL A 6 32.61 -34.15 70.27
C VAL A 6 32.41 -34.44 68.79
N ALA A 7 31.16 -34.50 68.35
CA ALA A 7 30.75 -34.65 66.96
C ALA A 7 30.87 -33.30 66.29
N LEU A 8 31.67 -33.22 65.23
CA LEU A 8 31.72 -32.08 64.31
C LEU A 8 30.57 -32.21 63.28
N ALA A 9 29.58 -31.31 63.31
CA ALA A 9 28.57 -31.19 62.32
C ALA A 9 29.09 -30.27 61.20
N CYS A 10 29.40 -30.82 60.04
CA CYS A 10 29.65 -30.05 58.82
C CYS A 10 28.32 -29.57 58.24
N ALA A 11 28.01 -28.29 58.42
CA ALA A 11 26.93 -27.64 57.66
C ALA A 11 27.46 -27.23 56.29
N SER A 12 27.11 -27.99 55.24
CA SER A 12 27.34 -27.63 53.85
C SER A 12 26.28 -26.60 53.41
N ALA A 13 26.66 -25.34 53.34
CA ALA A 13 25.86 -24.30 52.70
C ALA A 13 25.92 -24.46 51.18
N VAL A 14 24.87 -25.02 50.60
CA VAL A 14 24.67 -25.01 49.14
C VAL A 14 24.18 -23.61 48.78
N LEU A 15 25.10 -22.78 48.25
CA LEU A 15 24.75 -21.53 47.56
C LEU A 15 24.09 -21.90 46.19
N VAL A 16 22.76 -21.91 46.13
CA VAL A 16 22.04 -21.91 44.86
C VAL A 16 22.18 -20.51 44.26
N LEU A 17 23.12 -20.36 43.34
CA LEU A 17 23.16 -19.23 42.40
C LEU A 17 21.96 -19.37 41.46
N CYS A 18 20.83 -18.77 41.81
CA CYS A 18 19.78 -18.46 40.83
C CYS A 18 20.35 -17.42 39.84
N SER A 19 21.03 -17.87 38.80
CA SER A 19 21.22 -17.07 37.60
C SER A 19 19.84 -16.89 36.99
N THR A 20 19.22 -15.74 37.23
CA THR A 20 18.10 -15.26 36.45
C THR A 20 18.62 -15.04 35.03
N PHE A 21 18.51 -16.06 34.20
CA PHE A 21 18.53 -15.84 32.77
C PHE A 21 17.30 -14.99 32.43
N THR A 22 17.48 -13.67 32.38
CA THR A 22 16.58 -12.84 31.64
C THR A 22 16.74 -13.27 30.17
N THR A 23 15.93 -14.22 29.75
CA THR A 23 15.68 -14.39 28.32
C THR A 23 15.03 -13.09 27.86
N SER A 24 15.82 -12.17 27.35
CA SER A 24 15.27 -11.10 26.52
C SER A 24 14.53 -11.82 25.41
N ALA A 25 13.21 -11.76 25.44
CA ALA A 25 12.40 -12.22 24.31
C ALA A 25 12.92 -11.49 23.08
N GLN A 26 13.60 -12.22 22.20
CA GLN A 26 14.10 -11.67 20.96
C GLN A 26 12.86 -11.27 20.16
N THR A 27 12.56 -9.97 20.14
CA THR A 27 11.39 -9.45 19.43
C THR A 27 11.49 -9.87 17.98
N SER A 28 10.44 -10.53 17.46
CA SER A 28 10.37 -10.92 16.06
C SER A 28 10.69 -9.73 15.15
N PHE A 29 11.48 -9.94 14.09
CA PHE A 29 11.77 -8.90 13.11
C PHE A 29 10.49 -8.48 12.36
N ASN A 30 9.66 -9.45 11.97
CA ASN A 30 8.39 -9.15 11.31
C ASN A 30 7.42 -8.44 12.28
N PRO A 31 6.57 -7.54 11.76
CA PRO A 31 5.51 -6.96 12.58
C PRO A 31 4.57 -8.03 13.17
N PRO A 32 3.93 -7.75 14.32
CA PRO A 32 2.90 -8.62 14.88
C PRO A 32 1.76 -8.84 13.88
N SER A 33 1.12 -10.01 13.93
CA SER A 33 0.06 -10.36 12.98
C SER A 33 -1.23 -10.80 13.65
N PHE A 34 -2.36 -10.42 13.04
CA PHE A 34 -3.70 -10.88 13.38
C PHE A 34 -4.30 -11.55 12.14
N SER A 35 -4.74 -12.80 12.29
CA SER A 35 -5.32 -13.57 11.19
C SER A 35 -6.80 -13.80 11.41
N SER A 36 -7.57 -13.87 10.32
CA SER A 36 -8.99 -14.22 10.37
C SER A 36 -9.20 -15.62 10.94
N TYR A 37 -10.35 -15.78 11.58
CA TYR A 37 -10.81 -17.07 12.09
C TYR A 37 -12.29 -17.23 11.78
N ASN A 38 -12.67 -18.39 11.25
CA ASN A 38 -14.05 -18.66 10.83
C ASN A 38 -14.66 -17.60 9.90
N GLY A 39 -13.87 -17.10 8.95
CA GLY A 39 -14.36 -16.14 7.94
C GLY A 39 -14.38 -14.69 8.42
N VAL A 40 -13.86 -14.37 9.60
CA VAL A 40 -13.89 -13.00 10.13
C VAL A 40 -12.57 -12.66 10.81
N LEU A 41 -12.08 -11.47 10.52
CA LEU A 41 -11.06 -10.77 11.32
C LEU A 41 -11.73 -9.55 11.96
N ASP A 42 -11.95 -9.60 13.27
CA ASP A 42 -12.68 -8.57 14.03
C ASP A 42 -11.74 -7.91 15.03
N LEU A 43 -11.46 -6.62 14.82
CA LEU A 43 -10.42 -5.87 15.51
C LEU A 43 -10.90 -4.51 16.02
N LEU A 44 -10.35 -4.12 17.16
CA LEU A 44 -10.29 -2.73 17.62
C LEU A 44 -8.95 -2.14 17.21
N LEU A 45 -8.98 -0.99 16.55
CA LEU A 45 -7.83 -0.16 16.22
C LEU A 45 -7.96 1.18 16.94
N VAL A 46 -6.97 1.53 17.74
CA VAL A 46 -6.91 2.82 18.42
C VAL A 46 -5.73 3.61 17.84
N ALA A 47 -6.04 4.68 17.10
CA ALA A 47 -5.02 5.62 16.62
C ALA A 47 -4.59 6.50 17.80
N ARG A 48 -3.31 6.45 18.17
CA ARG A 48 -2.77 7.18 19.32
C ARG A 48 -1.27 7.47 19.23
N PRO A 49 -0.77 8.46 19.97
CA PRO A 49 0.65 8.72 20.04
C PRO A 49 1.40 7.61 20.79
N GLU A 50 2.66 7.39 20.41
CA GLU A 50 3.59 6.44 21.03
C GLU A 50 5.03 6.96 20.91
N THR A 51 5.90 6.66 21.88
CA THR A 51 7.32 6.97 21.78
C THR A 51 8.01 6.02 20.80
N VAL A 52 8.67 6.58 19.80
CA VAL A 52 9.44 5.84 18.79
C VAL A 52 10.93 5.93 19.14
N HIS A 53 11.64 4.80 19.15
CA HIS A 53 13.07 4.79 19.46
C HIS A 53 13.92 4.72 18.19
N LEU A 54 14.57 5.82 17.82
CA LEU A 54 15.41 5.98 16.64
C LEU A 54 16.85 6.36 17.05
N GLY A 55 17.69 5.35 17.27
CA GLY A 55 19.05 5.57 17.77
C GLY A 55 19.06 6.23 19.15
N LYS A 56 19.54 7.48 19.22
CA LYS A 56 19.55 8.29 20.47
C LYS A 56 18.28 9.15 20.62
N PHE A 57 17.47 9.25 19.59
CA PHE A 57 16.24 10.04 19.58
C PHE A 57 15.04 9.21 20.01
N SER A 58 14.06 9.87 20.59
CA SER A 58 12.83 9.25 21.04
C SER A 58 11.64 10.17 20.73
N PRO A 59 11.40 10.47 19.42
CA PRO A 59 10.27 11.30 19.04
C PRO A 59 8.94 10.63 19.38
N THR A 60 7.89 11.42 19.42
CA THR A 60 6.52 10.94 19.44
C THR A 60 6.12 10.63 18.00
N GLY A 61 5.75 9.40 17.71
CA GLY A 61 5.08 9.01 16.48
C GLY A 61 3.65 8.58 16.79
N TRP A 62 2.89 8.22 15.78
CA TRP A 62 1.54 7.72 15.93
C TRP A 62 1.45 6.26 15.50
N ILE A 63 0.62 5.49 16.20
CA ILE A 63 0.45 4.06 15.91
C ILE A 63 -1.02 3.67 15.93
N TYR A 64 -1.32 2.58 15.25
CA TYR A 64 -2.50 1.79 15.57
C TYR A 64 -2.17 0.82 16.70
N GLU A 65 -2.78 1.03 17.88
CA GLU A 65 -2.88 -0.01 18.89
C GLU A 65 -3.98 -0.98 18.48
N VAL A 66 -3.65 -2.26 18.34
CA VAL A 66 -4.55 -3.25 17.75
C VAL A 66 -4.75 -4.43 18.69
N CYS A 67 -6.01 -4.80 18.89
CA CYS A 67 -6.40 -6.05 19.55
C CYS A 67 -7.69 -6.60 18.94
N ARG A 68 -8.03 -7.86 19.26
CA ARG A 68 -9.34 -8.40 18.87
C ARG A 68 -10.45 -7.73 19.67
N THR A 69 -11.56 -7.43 19.03
CA THR A 69 -12.74 -6.83 19.69
C THR A 69 -13.22 -7.69 20.88
N SER A 70 -13.09 -9.00 20.77
CA SER A 70 -13.51 -9.95 21.83
C SER A 70 -12.72 -9.85 23.14
N VAL A 71 -11.56 -9.17 23.15
CA VAL A 71 -10.76 -8.95 24.38
C VAL A 71 -10.73 -7.47 24.80
N ALA A 72 -11.28 -6.58 23.96
CA ALA A 72 -11.40 -5.16 24.27
C ALA A 72 -12.48 -4.90 25.32
N VAL A 73 -12.28 -3.87 26.14
CA VAL A 73 -13.26 -3.42 27.14
C VAL A 73 -13.39 -1.90 27.04
N ASN A 74 -14.61 -1.42 26.84
CA ASN A 74 -14.91 0.02 26.67
C ASN A 74 -13.99 0.70 25.64
N ASP A 75 -13.83 0.05 24.48
CA ASP A 75 -13.00 0.54 23.38
C ASP A 75 -11.51 0.73 23.74
N GLN A 76 -11.02 -0.08 24.63
CA GLN A 76 -9.60 -0.14 25.04
C GLN A 76 -9.07 -1.55 24.88
N CYS A 77 -7.87 -1.67 24.36
CA CYS A 77 -7.14 -2.93 24.30
C CYS A 77 -6.55 -3.31 25.67
N PRO A 78 -6.41 -4.61 25.99
CA PRO A 78 -5.72 -5.03 27.20
C PRO A 78 -4.22 -4.71 27.13
N THR A 79 -3.60 -4.48 28.29
CA THR A 79 -2.17 -4.15 28.41
C THR A 79 -1.25 -5.38 28.44
N ASP A 80 -1.56 -6.39 27.63
CA ASP A 80 -0.81 -7.65 27.60
C ASP A 80 -0.48 -8.10 26.17
N SER A 81 0.06 -9.30 26.01
CA SER A 81 0.49 -9.86 24.73
C SER A 81 -0.60 -10.07 23.66
N ARG A 82 -1.88 -9.82 23.98
CA ARG A 82 -3.01 -9.86 23.03
C ARG A 82 -3.15 -8.56 22.26
N THR A 83 -2.39 -7.54 22.63
CA THR A 83 -2.36 -6.22 22.00
C THR A 83 -1.05 -6.03 21.24
N SER A 84 -1.15 -5.46 20.05
CA SER A 84 -0.02 -4.90 19.31
C SER A 84 -0.04 -3.38 19.47
N ALA A 85 1.00 -2.81 20.04
CA ALA A 85 1.19 -1.37 20.18
C ALA A 85 2.65 -1.07 19.86
N THR A 86 2.99 -0.91 18.59
CA THR A 86 4.39 -0.78 18.17
C THR A 86 4.51 -0.02 16.84
N TYR A 87 5.52 0.81 16.73
CA TYR A 87 5.90 1.51 15.52
C TYR A 87 6.35 0.57 14.38
N LYS A 88 6.55 -0.71 14.62
CA LYS A 88 6.74 -1.70 13.54
C LYS A 88 5.54 -1.83 12.60
N GLY A 89 4.38 -1.31 13.00
CA GLY A 89 3.10 -1.57 12.37
C GLY A 89 2.52 -2.94 12.76
N VAL A 90 1.52 -3.38 12.04
CA VAL A 90 0.79 -4.63 12.23
C VAL A 90 0.52 -5.30 10.89
N VAL A 91 0.42 -6.62 10.87
CA VAL A 91 -0.04 -7.39 9.70
C VAL A 91 -1.44 -7.93 9.95
N LEU A 92 -2.41 -7.49 9.17
CA LEU A 92 -3.76 -8.02 9.14
C LEU A 92 -3.86 -9.06 8.03
N GLN A 93 -4.25 -10.29 8.37
CA GLN A 93 -4.28 -11.39 7.41
C GLN A 93 -5.69 -11.95 7.29
N VAL A 94 -6.26 -11.87 6.10
CA VAL A 94 -7.57 -12.38 5.73
C VAL A 94 -7.48 -13.35 4.56
N GLN A 95 -8.56 -14.06 4.31
CA GLN A 95 -8.70 -14.96 3.17
C GLN A 95 -9.76 -14.42 2.21
N PRO A 96 -9.69 -14.74 0.90
CA PRO A 96 -10.82 -14.51 0.02
C PRO A 96 -12.10 -15.13 0.59
N GLY A 97 -13.17 -14.36 0.67
CA GLY A 97 -14.44 -14.73 1.30
C GLY A 97 -14.60 -14.30 2.76
N ASP A 98 -13.56 -13.75 3.38
CA ASP A 98 -13.62 -13.27 4.77
C ASP A 98 -14.22 -11.86 4.88
N HIS A 99 -14.65 -11.52 6.09
CA HIS A 99 -14.96 -10.17 6.51
C HIS A 99 -13.80 -9.59 7.33
N LEU A 100 -13.32 -8.42 6.95
CA LEU A 100 -12.43 -7.59 7.75
C LEU A 100 -13.28 -6.55 8.48
N ARG A 101 -13.45 -6.74 9.78
CA ARG A 101 -14.16 -5.81 10.66
C ARG A 101 -13.18 -5.03 11.48
N MET A 102 -13.29 -3.72 11.42
CA MET A 102 -12.42 -2.82 12.16
C MET A 102 -13.27 -1.76 12.86
N LYS A 103 -13.08 -1.63 14.17
CA LYS A 103 -13.61 -0.52 14.95
C LYS A 103 -12.47 0.46 15.17
N LEU A 104 -12.52 1.64 14.54
CA LEU A 104 -11.50 2.67 14.65
C LEU A 104 -11.89 3.67 15.73
N VAL A 105 -10.99 3.87 16.68
CA VAL A 105 -11.08 4.90 17.74
C VAL A 105 -9.96 5.91 17.52
N ASN A 106 -10.28 7.19 17.57
CA ASN A 106 -9.33 8.27 17.41
C ASN A 106 -8.94 8.86 18.78
N HIS A 107 -7.67 8.67 19.18
CA HIS A 107 -7.04 9.29 20.35
C HIS A 107 -5.84 10.15 19.97
N LEU A 108 -5.82 10.66 18.72
CA LEU A 108 -4.74 11.54 18.26
C LEU A 108 -4.79 12.89 18.99
N PRO A 109 -3.64 13.54 19.19
CA PRO A 109 -3.57 14.92 19.64
C PRO A 109 -4.10 15.86 18.53
N PRO A 110 -4.36 17.14 18.83
CA PRO A 110 -4.62 18.12 17.79
C PRO A 110 -3.56 18.07 16.69
N ALA A 111 -3.96 18.33 15.46
CA ALA A 111 -3.02 18.41 14.35
C ALA A 111 -1.99 19.53 14.59
N PRO A 112 -0.76 19.35 14.10
CA PRO A 112 0.24 20.41 14.11
C PRO A 112 -0.27 21.66 13.37
N SER A 113 0.19 22.85 13.80
CA SER A 113 -0.33 24.12 13.26
C SER A 113 0.01 24.34 11.78
N ASP A 114 1.10 23.78 11.31
CA ASP A 114 1.58 23.81 9.94
C ASP A 114 0.80 22.88 9.02
N ALA A 115 0.36 21.71 9.48
CA ALA A 115 -0.53 20.83 8.73
C ALA A 115 -1.84 21.51 8.32
N THR A 116 -2.33 22.46 9.11
CA THR A 116 -3.60 23.16 8.86
C THR A 116 -3.48 24.33 7.86
N HIS A 117 -2.28 24.66 7.40
CA HIS A 117 -2.04 25.78 6.46
C HIS A 117 -1.96 25.33 4.99
N ALA A 118 -1.95 24.04 4.72
CA ALA A 118 -1.87 23.48 3.37
C ALA A 118 -3.06 23.87 2.45
N HIS A 119 -4.18 24.33 3.03
CA HIS A 119 -5.40 24.70 2.29
C HIS A 119 -5.64 26.21 2.17
N GLY A 120 -4.61 27.02 2.31
CA GLY A 120 -4.71 28.48 2.15
C GLY A 120 -5.75 29.12 3.09
N PRO A 121 -6.59 30.07 2.61
CA PRO A 121 -7.51 30.81 3.45
C PRO A 121 -8.83 30.09 3.79
N ASP A 122 -9.01 28.80 3.48
CA ASP A 122 -10.24 28.08 3.82
C ASP A 122 -10.36 27.81 5.32
N ALA A 123 -10.99 28.77 6.01
CA ALA A 123 -11.19 28.71 7.46
C ALA A 123 -11.98 27.48 7.91
N MET A 124 -12.87 26.94 7.08
CA MET A 124 -13.68 25.75 7.42
C MET A 124 -12.81 24.50 7.39
N MET A 125 -12.00 24.32 6.36
CA MET A 125 -11.07 23.18 6.28
C MET A 125 -10.05 23.26 7.42
N ASN A 126 -9.48 24.41 7.68
CA ASN A 126 -8.51 24.60 8.77
C ASN A 126 -9.10 24.25 10.16
N GLU A 127 -10.35 24.69 10.47
CA GLU A 127 -11.03 24.29 11.72
C GLU A 127 -11.27 22.78 11.75
N MET A 128 -11.70 22.20 10.63
CA MET A 128 -11.97 20.78 10.53
C MET A 128 -10.72 19.93 10.76
N LEU A 129 -9.58 20.30 10.18
CA LEU A 129 -8.33 19.56 10.30
C LEU A 129 -7.65 19.74 11.65
N ALA A 130 -7.80 20.88 12.31
CA ALA A 130 -7.14 21.21 13.58
C ALA A 130 -7.43 20.18 14.71
N ALA A 131 -8.57 19.52 14.68
CA ALA A 131 -8.93 18.48 15.64
C ALA A 131 -8.34 17.09 15.30
N ASN A 132 -7.55 16.98 14.23
CA ASN A 132 -6.88 15.75 13.77
C ASN A 132 -7.85 14.57 13.55
N PRO A 133 -8.86 14.71 12.67
CA PRO A 133 -9.72 13.59 12.30
C PRO A 133 -8.92 12.51 11.57
N THR A 134 -9.36 11.25 11.68
CA THR A 134 -8.73 10.13 10.96
C THR A 134 -9.76 9.18 10.38
N ASN A 135 -9.34 8.32 9.46
CA ASN A 135 -10.15 7.25 8.88
C ASN A 135 -9.23 6.08 8.47
N ILE A 136 -9.77 5.10 7.75
CA ILE A 136 -9.00 3.99 7.17
C ILE A 136 -9.40 3.82 5.72
N HIS A 137 -8.38 3.75 4.86
CA HIS A 137 -8.43 3.22 3.51
C HIS A 137 -7.68 1.88 3.43
N THR A 138 -8.27 0.90 2.75
CA THR A 138 -7.64 -0.40 2.50
C THR A 138 -7.07 -0.44 1.08
N HIS A 139 -5.87 0.11 0.96
CA HIS A 139 -5.19 0.40 -0.28
C HIS A 139 -4.98 -0.84 -1.15
N GLY A 140 -5.50 -0.78 -2.35
CA GLY A 140 -5.32 -1.77 -3.39
C GLY A 140 -6.29 -2.96 -3.33
N LEU A 141 -7.18 -3.04 -2.35
CA LEU A 141 -8.25 -4.02 -2.38
C LEU A 141 -9.29 -3.69 -3.47
N ILE A 142 -9.90 -4.75 -4.01
CA ILE A 142 -11.06 -4.65 -4.89
C ILE A 142 -12.29 -4.98 -4.05
N VAL A 143 -12.83 -3.97 -3.40
CA VAL A 143 -13.91 -4.09 -2.40
C VAL A 143 -14.89 -2.93 -2.54
N GLU A 144 -16.06 -3.06 -1.95
CA GLU A 144 -17.12 -2.07 -2.05
C GLU A 144 -16.82 -0.79 -1.23
N PRO A 145 -16.84 0.42 -1.83
CA PRO A 145 -16.75 1.70 -1.11
C PRO A 145 -18.11 2.07 -0.51
N ARG A 146 -18.65 1.21 0.38
CA ARG A 146 -19.99 1.34 0.90
C ARG A 146 -20.07 2.42 1.98
N LYS A 147 -20.99 3.38 1.81
CA LYS A 147 -21.37 4.31 2.86
C LYS A 147 -22.34 3.62 3.84
N ALA A 148 -22.18 3.89 5.13
CA ALA A 148 -23.12 3.43 6.15
C ALA A 148 -24.52 4.05 5.97
N ASP A 149 -25.57 3.28 6.26
CA ASP A 149 -26.95 3.74 6.24
C ASP A 149 -27.75 3.18 7.45
N GLU A 150 -29.05 3.47 7.53
CA GLU A 150 -29.91 2.98 8.63
C GLU A 150 -30.03 1.45 8.66
N ALA A 151 -29.88 0.78 7.52
CA ALA A 151 -29.98 -0.67 7.41
C ALA A 151 -28.68 -1.38 7.76
N ASP A 152 -27.53 -0.74 7.49
CA ASP A 152 -26.19 -1.21 7.81
C ASP A 152 -25.32 -0.03 8.30
N PRO A 153 -25.13 0.12 9.61
CA PRO A 153 -24.37 1.24 10.18
C PRO A 153 -22.86 1.10 10.01
N THR A 154 -22.37 0.10 9.26
CA THR A 154 -20.95 -0.10 9.02
C THR A 154 -20.54 0.44 7.64
N TYR A 155 -19.32 0.91 7.55
CA TYR A 155 -18.75 1.38 6.29
C TYR A 155 -18.00 0.23 5.58
N GLY A 156 -18.02 0.23 4.24
CA GLY A 156 -17.02 -0.44 3.44
C GLY A 156 -15.71 0.38 3.42
N ASP A 157 -14.94 0.28 2.34
CA ASP A 157 -13.74 1.12 2.16
C ASP A 157 -14.12 2.53 1.66
N TYR A 158 -14.77 3.30 2.56
CA TYR A 158 -15.37 4.60 2.26
C TYR A 158 -14.54 5.74 2.87
N VAL A 159 -13.79 6.45 2.04
CA VAL A 159 -12.82 7.47 2.48
C VAL A 159 -13.44 8.83 2.84
N TYR A 160 -14.72 9.06 2.53
CA TYR A 160 -15.42 10.30 2.88
C TYR A 160 -16.00 10.30 4.30
N VAL A 161 -15.75 9.28 5.13
CA VAL A 161 -16.02 9.30 6.56
C VAL A 161 -14.78 9.75 7.32
N VAL A 162 -14.97 10.66 8.30
CA VAL A 162 -13.88 11.18 9.14
C VAL A 162 -14.27 11.07 10.61
N GLY A 163 -13.40 10.44 11.41
CA GLY A 163 -13.58 10.19 12.84
C GLY A 163 -12.74 11.14 13.68
N TYR A 164 -13.40 11.93 14.51
CA TYR A 164 -12.77 12.86 15.43
C TYR A 164 -12.48 12.22 16.78
N PRO A 165 -11.52 12.74 17.56
CA PRO A 165 -11.40 12.40 18.97
C PRO A 165 -12.72 12.73 19.70
N ALA A 166 -13.09 11.91 20.70
CA ALA A 166 -14.36 12.04 21.42
C ALA A 166 -14.58 13.47 21.97
N GLY A 167 -15.73 14.05 21.65
CA GLY A 167 -16.11 15.42 22.05
C GLY A 167 -15.34 16.53 21.33
N LYS A 168 -14.66 16.23 20.20
CA LYS A 168 -13.91 17.20 19.39
C LYS A 168 -14.50 17.44 18.01
N LEU A 169 -15.76 17.07 17.81
CA LEU A 169 -16.44 17.37 16.55
C LEU A 169 -16.46 18.88 16.32
N PRO A 170 -15.96 19.41 15.18
CA PRO A 170 -15.96 20.84 14.90
C PRO A 170 -17.37 21.36 14.67
N SER A 171 -17.54 22.67 14.80
CA SER A 171 -18.83 23.32 14.63
C SER A 171 -19.33 23.29 13.17
N MET A 172 -18.42 23.23 12.23
CA MET A 172 -18.66 23.12 10.79
C MET A 172 -17.88 21.93 10.24
N VAL A 173 -18.52 21.16 9.37
CA VAL A 173 -17.93 20.05 8.62
C VAL A 173 -18.34 20.21 7.17
N HIS A 174 -17.42 19.90 6.25
CA HIS A 174 -17.73 19.96 4.82
C HIS A 174 -18.97 19.07 4.53
N PRO A 175 -19.99 19.58 3.81
CA PRO A 175 -21.28 18.89 3.66
C PRO A 175 -21.20 17.53 2.95
N ASP A 176 -20.16 17.31 2.15
CA ASP A 176 -19.93 16.05 1.41
C ASP A 176 -19.15 15.01 2.23
N LEU A 177 -18.67 15.37 3.42
CA LEU A 177 -18.04 14.46 4.36
C LEU A 177 -19.05 13.95 5.40
N THR A 178 -18.83 12.75 5.88
CA THR A 178 -19.55 12.22 7.03
C THR A 178 -18.66 12.27 8.26
N ALA A 179 -18.95 13.17 9.19
CA ALA A 179 -18.15 13.36 10.40
C ALA A 179 -18.79 12.68 11.61
N THR A 180 -17.97 12.10 12.46
CA THR A 180 -18.39 11.49 13.73
C THR A 180 -17.30 11.63 14.79
N ASP A 181 -17.70 11.80 16.05
CA ASP A 181 -16.82 11.68 17.22
C ASP A 181 -17.01 10.33 17.96
N GLN A 182 -17.81 9.45 17.35
CA GLN A 182 -17.95 8.07 17.77
C GLN A 182 -17.01 7.17 16.96
N PRO A 183 -16.62 5.99 17.49
CA PRO A 183 -15.80 5.06 16.74
C PRO A 183 -16.39 4.69 15.38
N ILE A 184 -15.58 4.78 14.32
CA ILE A 184 -16.00 4.34 12.98
C ILE A 184 -15.99 2.81 12.95
N GLN A 185 -17.06 2.22 12.43
CA GLN A 185 -17.16 0.78 12.26
C GLN A 185 -17.10 0.41 10.78
N TYR A 186 -16.07 -0.37 10.40
CA TYR A 186 -15.90 -0.91 9.06
C TYR A 186 -16.29 -2.40 9.04
N ASP A 187 -16.97 -2.83 7.99
CA ASP A 187 -17.14 -4.25 7.62
C ASP A 187 -16.85 -4.39 6.12
N ILE A 188 -15.62 -4.79 5.81
CA ILE A 188 -15.10 -4.92 4.47
C ILE A 188 -15.12 -6.39 4.08
N TYR A 189 -16.02 -6.75 3.16
CA TYR A 189 -16.08 -8.09 2.61
C TYR A 189 -15.03 -8.29 1.53
N ILE A 190 -14.17 -9.29 1.70
CA ILE A 190 -13.17 -9.68 0.72
C ILE A 190 -13.81 -10.66 -0.26
N PRO A 191 -14.02 -10.31 -1.51
CA PRO A 191 -14.65 -11.21 -2.47
C PRO A 191 -13.91 -12.55 -2.62
N PRO A 192 -14.63 -13.68 -2.85
CA PRO A 192 -14.00 -15.02 -2.92
C PRO A 192 -12.94 -15.19 -4.00
N ASN A 193 -12.98 -14.38 -5.04
CA ASN A 193 -12.02 -14.37 -6.14
C ASN A 193 -11.09 -13.15 -6.09
N HIS A 194 -11.05 -12.43 -4.97
CA HIS A 194 -10.04 -11.40 -4.75
C HIS A 194 -8.63 -12.00 -4.89
N PRO A 195 -7.69 -11.32 -5.59
CA PRO A 195 -6.34 -11.83 -5.75
C PRO A 195 -5.63 -12.00 -4.39
N SER A 196 -4.89 -13.09 -4.24
CA SER A 196 -3.98 -13.24 -3.11
C SER A 196 -2.76 -12.34 -3.30
N GLY A 197 -2.40 -11.59 -2.25
CA GLY A 197 -1.29 -10.65 -2.34
C GLY A 197 -1.05 -9.87 -1.05
N MET A 198 -0.11 -8.93 -1.12
CA MET A 198 0.14 -7.97 -0.07
C MET A 198 -0.42 -6.60 -0.47
N PHE A 199 -1.17 -6.03 0.46
CA PHE A 199 -1.84 -4.75 0.43
C PHE A 199 -1.46 -3.99 1.69
N PHE A 200 -2.01 -2.80 1.90
CA PHE A 200 -1.82 -2.10 3.16
C PHE A 200 -3.03 -1.24 3.51
N PHE A 201 -3.03 -0.63 4.67
CA PHE A 201 -4.08 0.29 5.09
C PHE A 201 -3.45 1.50 5.78
N HIS A 202 -4.06 2.66 5.56
CA HIS A 202 -3.58 3.93 6.07
C HIS A 202 -4.72 4.95 6.18
N PRO A 203 -4.54 6.07 6.88
CA PRO A 203 -5.49 7.18 6.86
C PRO A 203 -5.58 7.82 5.48
N HIS A 204 -6.75 8.35 5.16
CA HIS A 204 -7.02 9.03 3.90
C HIS A 204 -7.81 10.32 4.11
N VAL A 205 -7.47 11.08 5.14
CA VAL A 205 -8.05 12.40 5.38
C VAL A 205 -7.28 13.41 4.56
N HIS A 206 -7.98 14.05 3.60
CA HIS A 206 -7.37 15.07 2.75
C HIS A 206 -6.82 16.24 3.60
N GLY A 207 -5.57 16.59 3.38
CA GLY A 207 -4.83 17.60 4.12
C GLY A 207 -4.15 17.12 5.41
N LEU A 208 -4.30 15.83 5.78
CA LEU A 208 -3.62 15.23 6.92
C LEU A 208 -2.94 13.90 6.59
N GLY A 209 -3.01 13.45 5.33
CA GLY A 209 -2.46 12.16 4.91
C GLY A 209 -0.96 12.08 5.13
N VAL A 210 -0.22 13.11 4.74
CA VAL A 210 1.23 13.21 4.94
C VAL A 210 1.59 13.05 6.41
N ASN A 211 1.01 13.88 7.27
CA ASN A 211 1.35 13.89 8.70
C ASN A 211 1.02 12.56 9.35
N GLN A 212 -0.19 12.03 9.10
CA GLN A 212 -0.65 10.79 9.73
C GLN A 212 0.15 9.56 9.29
N ILE A 213 0.54 9.48 8.02
CA ILE A 213 1.35 8.37 7.51
C ILE A 213 2.81 8.53 7.97
N SER A 214 3.40 9.71 7.86
CA SER A 214 4.78 9.97 8.27
C SER A 214 5.00 9.70 9.75
N GLU A 215 4.02 10.05 10.59
CA GLU A 215 4.04 9.75 12.03
C GLU A 215 3.86 8.25 12.33
N GLY A 216 3.32 7.45 11.38
CA GLY A 216 3.31 5.99 11.45
C GLY A 216 1.96 5.31 11.44
N LEU A 217 0.85 6.01 11.14
CA LEU A 217 -0.48 5.41 11.05
C LEU A 217 -0.66 4.61 9.77
N GLU A 218 -0.12 3.41 9.76
CA GLU A 218 -0.28 2.47 8.66
C GLU A 218 -0.06 1.03 9.10
N GLY A 219 -0.49 0.09 8.29
CA GLY A 219 -0.26 -1.33 8.54
C GLY A 219 -0.36 -2.16 7.29
N ILE A 220 0.22 -3.35 7.33
CA ILE A 220 0.21 -4.30 6.23
C ILE A 220 -1.10 -5.09 6.25
N LEU A 221 -1.70 -5.25 5.08
CA LEU A 221 -2.86 -6.11 4.86
C LEU A 221 -2.49 -7.22 3.88
N VAL A 222 -2.84 -8.45 4.22
CA VAL A 222 -2.54 -9.64 3.40
C VAL A 222 -3.83 -10.37 3.11
N VAL A 223 -4.09 -10.62 1.84
CA VAL A 223 -5.15 -11.52 1.38
C VAL A 223 -4.53 -12.83 0.91
N GLY A 224 -5.00 -13.95 1.44
CA GLY A 224 -4.48 -15.26 1.06
C GLY A 224 -3.07 -15.55 1.58
N SER A 225 -2.27 -16.25 0.79
CA SER A 225 -0.92 -16.67 1.19
C SER A 225 0.12 -16.42 0.10
N VAL A 226 1.40 -16.43 0.50
CA VAL A 226 2.54 -16.38 -0.46
C VAL A 226 2.50 -17.56 -1.43
N GLN A 227 2.04 -18.72 -0.98
CA GLN A 227 1.90 -19.92 -1.83
C GLN A 227 0.88 -19.71 -2.95
N ASP A 228 -0.21 -18.99 -2.66
CA ASP A 228 -1.21 -18.66 -3.68
C ASP A 228 -0.62 -17.71 -4.73
N VAL A 229 0.10 -16.67 -4.30
CA VAL A 229 0.81 -15.75 -5.19
C VAL A 229 1.82 -16.52 -6.05
N ALA A 230 2.65 -17.35 -5.44
CA ALA A 230 3.68 -18.11 -6.14
C ALA A 230 3.09 -19.11 -7.15
N SER A 231 1.94 -19.72 -6.83
CA SER A 231 1.27 -20.68 -7.73
C SER A 231 0.74 -20.04 -9.01
N THR A 232 0.57 -18.74 -9.02
CA THR A 232 0.09 -17.95 -10.16
C THR A 232 1.19 -17.16 -10.87
N THR A 233 2.35 -17.02 -10.22
CA THR A 233 3.53 -16.42 -10.85
C THR A 233 4.07 -17.36 -11.92
N ALA A 234 4.31 -16.83 -13.13
CA ALA A 234 4.86 -17.64 -14.22
C ALA A 234 6.23 -18.21 -13.84
N ASN A 235 6.36 -19.53 -13.99
CA ASN A 235 7.63 -20.27 -13.84
C ASN A 235 8.35 -20.03 -12.51
N PHE A 236 7.59 -19.81 -11.47
CA PHE A 236 8.09 -19.74 -10.11
C PHE A 236 7.53 -20.89 -9.27
N THR A 237 8.45 -21.62 -8.64
CA THR A 237 8.09 -22.66 -7.66
C THR A 237 8.83 -22.36 -6.38
N LEU A 238 8.07 -22.16 -5.31
CA LEU A 238 8.65 -21.99 -3.98
C LEU A 238 9.43 -23.23 -3.57
N PRO A 239 10.63 -23.09 -3.00
CA PRO A 239 11.31 -24.20 -2.36
C PRO A 239 10.44 -24.86 -1.29
N PRO A 240 10.62 -26.17 -1.00
CA PRO A 240 9.84 -26.87 0.03
C PRO A 240 9.95 -26.26 1.42
N LYS A 241 11.09 -25.58 1.67
CA LYS A 241 11.37 -24.80 2.88
C LYS A 241 11.82 -23.44 2.44
N PHE A 242 11.08 -22.42 2.81
CA PHE A 242 11.41 -21.02 2.63
C PHE A 242 10.90 -20.22 3.82
N SER A 243 11.36 -19.01 3.99
CA SER A 243 10.83 -18.09 4.97
C SER A 243 10.24 -16.88 4.30
N THR A 244 9.31 -16.22 5.00
CA THR A 244 8.69 -14.98 4.55
C THR A 244 9.11 -13.85 5.48
N ARG A 245 9.55 -12.75 4.90
CA ARG A 245 9.96 -11.55 5.60
C ARG A 245 9.17 -10.36 5.09
N TYR A 246 8.57 -9.60 5.98
CA TYR A 246 8.00 -8.31 5.66
C TYR A 246 9.10 -7.27 5.75
N ILE A 247 9.19 -6.41 4.74
CA ILE A 247 10.12 -5.28 4.64
C ILE A 247 9.26 -4.04 4.47
N HIS A 248 8.86 -3.46 5.57
CA HIS A 248 8.08 -2.25 5.63
C HIS A 248 9.05 -1.07 5.76
N LEU A 249 9.22 -0.33 4.66
CA LEU A 249 10.07 0.84 4.60
C LEU A 249 9.27 2.04 5.10
N ARG A 250 9.87 2.79 6.02
CA ARG A 250 9.35 4.04 6.58
C ARG A 250 10.48 5.02 6.78
N ASP A 251 10.16 6.27 6.84
CA ASP A 251 11.10 7.31 7.20
C ASP A 251 10.47 8.27 8.23
N MET A 252 11.33 8.98 8.94
CA MET A 252 10.92 10.00 9.91
C MET A 252 12.03 11.03 10.06
N GLN A 253 11.68 12.27 9.84
CA GLN A 253 12.56 13.41 10.11
C GLN A 253 12.46 13.78 11.59
N VAL A 254 13.60 13.91 12.25
CA VAL A 254 13.69 14.26 13.69
C VAL A 254 14.61 15.46 13.85
N LEU A 255 14.08 16.54 14.38
CA LEU A 255 14.81 17.78 14.62
C LEU A 255 15.88 17.61 15.72
N ALA A 256 16.77 18.58 15.85
CA ALA A 256 17.82 18.57 16.86
C ALA A 256 17.30 18.53 18.30
N ASN A 257 16.13 19.10 18.57
CA ASN A 257 15.44 19.09 19.85
C ASN A 257 14.81 17.70 20.19
N GLY A 258 14.67 16.82 19.19
CA GLY A 258 14.11 15.48 19.33
C GLY A 258 12.66 15.35 18.89
N ASP A 259 12.01 16.41 18.44
CA ASP A 259 10.65 16.40 17.93
C ASP A 259 10.63 15.81 16.50
N ALA A 260 9.56 15.11 16.14
CA ALA A 260 9.33 14.71 14.77
C ALA A 260 8.97 15.93 13.94
N GLN A 261 9.43 15.96 12.69
CA GLN A 261 9.02 16.96 11.71
C GLN A 261 7.73 16.49 11.07
N ASP A 262 6.71 17.33 11.11
CA ASP A 262 5.37 17.00 10.63
C ASP A 262 5.30 16.93 9.11
N GLN A 263 6.14 17.67 8.44
CA GLN A 263 6.23 17.71 6.98
C GLN A 263 7.54 17.11 6.51
N MET A 264 7.48 16.27 5.48
CA MET A 264 8.66 15.65 4.88
C MET A 264 9.30 16.64 3.90
N ASP A 265 10.46 17.14 4.26
CA ASP A 265 11.23 18.09 3.46
C ASP A 265 12.46 17.37 2.89
N PRO A 266 12.56 17.14 1.55
CA PRO A 266 13.70 16.47 0.94
C PRO A 266 15.01 17.22 1.16
N GLU A 267 14.97 18.54 1.37
CA GLU A 267 16.12 19.37 1.68
C GLU A 267 16.62 19.24 3.13
N PHE A 268 15.94 18.46 3.95
CA PHE A 268 16.40 18.13 5.31
C PHE A 268 17.85 17.63 5.31
N CYS A 269 18.23 16.83 4.34
CA CYS A 269 19.60 16.33 4.16
C CYS A 269 20.19 16.87 2.86
N ASP A 270 21.52 17.05 2.82
CA ASP A 270 22.23 17.23 1.56
C ASP A 270 22.01 15.97 0.69
N PRO A 271 21.32 16.08 -0.48
CA PRO A 271 21.07 14.96 -1.39
C PRO A 271 22.37 14.41 -2.01
N GLU A 272 23.39 15.25 -2.14
CA GLU A 272 24.73 14.87 -2.52
C GLU A 272 25.60 14.64 -1.26
N PRO A 273 25.52 13.44 -0.62
CA PRO A 273 26.44 13.14 0.46
C PRO A 273 27.84 13.28 -0.10
N SER A 274 28.60 14.21 0.42
CA SER A 274 29.96 14.47 -0.01
C SER A 274 30.76 13.16 -0.10
N ARG A 275 30.79 12.63 -1.31
CA ARG A 275 31.62 11.53 -1.82
C ARG A 275 31.85 10.35 -0.88
N GLY A 276 30.86 9.47 -0.78
CA GLY A 276 31.09 8.10 -0.33
C GLY A 276 30.49 7.71 1.00
N ASP A 277 29.87 8.59 1.74
CA ASP A 277 29.35 8.28 3.06
C ASP A 277 27.83 8.08 3.04
N ILE A 278 27.40 6.99 2.41
CA ILE A 278 26.03 6.52 2.57
C ILE A 278 25.87 6.09 4.03
N ARG A 279 25.08 6.85 4.80
CA ARG A 279 24.86 6.60 6.22
C ARG A 279 24.05 5.32 6.44
N GLN A 280 24.22 4.74 7.63
CA GLN A 280 23.54 3.50 8.00
C GLN A 280 22.15 3.82 8.57
N GLY A 281 21.15 3.92 7.71
CA GLY A 281 19.76 4.13 8.08
C GLY A 281 19.39 5.57 8.42
N TYR A 282 20.21 6.55 8.10
CA TYR A 282 19.89 7.97 8.28
C TYR A 282 20.79 8.88 7.47
N CYS A 283 20.38 10.14 7.30
CA CYS A 283 21.24 11.25 6.94
C CYS A 283 21.24 12.33 8.02
N GLU A 284 22.24 13.23 8.00
CA GLU A 284 22.34 14.36 8.94
C GLU A 284 21.48 15.52 8.41
N GLY A 285 20.75 16.18 9.31
CA GLY A 285 20.05 17.40 9.01
C GLY A 285 21.03 18.56 8.73
N THR A 286 20.67 19.38 7.75
CA THR A 286 21.43 20.56 7.32
C THR A 286 20.56 21.80 7.33
N ASN A 287 21.15 23.00 7.21
CA ASN A 287 20.40 24.26 7.09
C ASN A 287 20.15 24.64 5.62
N LEU A 288 19.96 23.70 4.73
CA LEU A 288 19.75 24.00 3.30
C LEU A 288 18.42 24.69 3.03
N ALA A 289 17.41 24.43 3.88
CA ALA A 289 16.05 24.97 3.74
C ALA A 289 15.88 26.43 4.22
N GLU A 290 16.96 27.19 4.49
CA GLU A 290 16.84 28.61 4.92
C GLU A 290 16.19 29.55 3.87
N SER A 291 15.97 29.10 2.65
CA SER A 291 15.45 29.91 1.55
C SER A 291 13.93 29.95 1.44
N GLU A 292 13.20 29.03 2.10
CA GLU A 292 11.76 28.95 1.97
C GLU A 292 11.03 29.78 3.04
N PRO A 293 10.02 30.61 2.65
CA PRO A 293 9.22 31.37 3.59
C PRO A 293 8.38 30.45 4.48
N GLY A 294 8.76 30.32 5.74
CA GLY A 294 8.08 29.44 6.71
C GLY A 294 8.95 28.29 7.22
N ALA A 295 10.03 27.96 6.58
CA ALA A 295 11.01 26.97 7.03
C ALA A 295 11.89 27.54 8.19
N GLY A 296 11.26 28.01 9.25
CA GLY A 296 11.95 28.49 10.45
C GLY A 296 12.55 27.39 11.32
N THR A 297 12.75 26.20 10.78
CA THR A 297 13.24 25.01 11.49
C THR A 297 14.73 24.83 11.24
N ASP A 298 15.51 24.86 12.32
CA ASP A 298 16.93 24.51 12.27
C ASP A 298 17.08 22.98 12.25
N TYR A 299 17.33 22.42 11.05
CA TYR A 299 17.57 20.98 10.88
C TYR A 299 18.96 20.56 11.35
N THR A 300 19.89 21.50 11.53
CA THR A 300 21.27 21.19 11.94
C THR A 300 21.31 20.45 13.25
N GLY A 301 21.87 19.23 13.21
CA GLY A 301 21.94 18.35 14.38
C GLY A 301 20.75 17.39 14.50
N GLY A 302 19.71 17.55 13.68
CA GLY A 302 18.64 16.58 13.49
C GLY A 302 19.09 15.41 12.63
N LYS A 303 18.18 14.47 12.38
CA LYS A 303 18.42 13.30 11.54
C LYS A 303 17.17 12.86 10.83
N TRP A 304 17.32 12.54 9.55
CA TRP A 304 16.29 11.83 8.81
C TRP A 304 16.57 10.34 8.85
N PHE A 305 15.70 9.59 9.52
CA PHE A 305 15.84 8.14 9.68
C PHE A 305 15.06 7.40 8.61
N PHE A 306 15.70 6.34 8.06
CA PHE A 306 15.09 5.38 7.15
C PHE A 306 15.06 4.03 7.84
N THR A 307 13.86 3.52 8.08
CA THR A 307 13.68 2.32 8.89
C THR A 307 13.15 1.15 8.07
N VAL A 308 13.50 -0.04 8.53
CA VAL A 308 12.89 -1.30 8.08
C VAL A 308 12.15 -1.90 9.26
N ASN A 309 10.83 -1.99 9.17
CA ASN A 309 9.97 -2.40 10.28
C ASN A 309 10.24 -1.59 11.56
N GLY A 310 10.41 -0.28 11.44
CA GLY A 310 10.70 0.62 12.55
C GLY A 310 12.12 0.50 13.15
N LEU A 311 13.02 -0.26 12.54
CA LEU A 311 14.40 -0.44 12.98
C LEU A 311 15.37 0.29 12.06
N VAL A 312 16.30 1.05 12.65
CA VAL A 312 17.35 1.75 11.92
C VAL A 312 18.47 0.77 11.59
N TYR A 313 18.74 0.56 10.31
CA TYR A 313 19.81 -0.29 9.77
C TYR A 313 19.94 -1.67 10.47
N PRO A 314 18.86 -2.48 10.49
CA PRO A 314 18.90 -3.80 11.12
C PRO A 314 19.82 -4.76 10.37
N THR A 315 20.36 -5.75 11.09
CA THR A 315 21.03 -6.92 10.47
C THR A 315 20.01 -8.02 10.23
N LEU A 316 19.90 -8.47 8.99
CA LEU A 316 19.01 -9.54 8.55
C LEU A 316 19.82 -10.79 8.24
N ASN A 317 19.59 -11.86 8.97
CA ASN A 317 20.19 -13.17 8.69
C ASN A 317 19.38 -13.84 7.57
N ILE A 318 20.02 -14.12 6.44
CA ILE A 318 19.39 -14.63 5.23
C ILE A 318 19.68 -16.12 5.05
N ASP A 319 18.64 -16.92 4.90
CA ASP A 319 18.77 -18.34 4.56
C ASP A 319 19.06 -18.51 3.05
N GLN A 320 20.31 -18.43 2.67
CA GLN A 320 20.71 -18.56 1.28
C GLN A 320 20.38 -19.94 0.68
N LYS A 321 20.32 -20.98 1.51
CA LYS A 321 20.07 -22.35 1.05
C LYS A 321 18.63 -22.59 0.61
N ASN A 322 17.69 -22.13 1.44
CA ASN A 322 16.27 -22.31 1.20
C ASN A 322 15.64 -21.10 0.51
N GLY A 323 16.28 -19.94 0.62
CA GLY A 323 15.78 -18.67 0.11
C GLY A 323 14.69 -18.06 0.99
N GLU A 324 14.42 -16.80 0.72
CA GLU A 324 13.39 -16.02 1.40
C GLU A 324 12.49 -15.30 0.40
N VAL A 325 11.20 -15.23 0.71
CA VAL A 325 10.28 -14.30 0.05
C VAL A 325 10.24 -13.03 0.88
N TRP A 326 10.65 -11.94 0.29
CA TRP A 326 10.50 -10.61 0.87
C TRP A 326 9.24 -9.96 0.33
N ARG A 327 8.40 -9.50 1.24
CA ARG A 327 7.19 -8.74 0.98
C ARG A 327 7.48 -7.28 1.29
N LEU A 328 7.78 -6.52 0.24
CA LEU A 328 8.24 -5.14 0.30
C LEU A 328 7.05 -4.19 0.24
N LEU A 329 6.98 -3.24 1.16
CA LEU A 329 6.05 -2.11 1.17
C LEU A 329 6.85 -0.82 1.33
N ASN A 330 6.62 0.16 0.46
CA ASN A 330 6.98 1.53 0.73
C ASN A 330 5.81 2.21 1.45
N GLY A 331 5.94 2.39 2.75
CA GLY A 331 5.00 3.07 3.63
C GLY A 331 5.40 4.52 3.95
N SER A 332 6.40 5.08 3.26
CA SER A 332 6.69 6.50 3.35
C SER A 332 5.57 7.32 2.72
N ALA A 333 5.24 8.46 3.28
CA ALA A 333 4.18 9.33 2.76
C ALA A 333 4.57 9.96 1.41
N THR A 334 5.80 10.45 1.30
CA THR A 334 6.27 11.22 0.13
C THR A 334 7.44 10.56 -0.58
N ARG A 335 8.34 9.90 0.18
CA ARG A 335 9.61 9.41 -0.33
C ARG A 335 9.48 8.22 -1.29
N ALA A 336 10.13 8.32 -2.45
CA ALA A 336 10.41 7.19 -3.33
C ALA A 336 11.77 6.54 -3.01
N TYR A 337 11.89 5.22 -3.27
CA TYR A 337 13.12 4.44 -3.10
C TYR A 337 13.53 3.80 -4.43
N ASP A 338 14.82 3.87 -4.78
CA ASP A 338 15.43 2.99 -5.78
C ASP A 338 16.25 1.91 -5.05
N LEU A 339 15.58 0.80 -4.75
CA LEU A 339 16.14 -0.28 -3.95
C LEU A 339 17.12 -1.12 -4.75
N THR A 340 18.30 -1.34 -4.16
CA THR A 340 19.30 -2.29 -4.67
C THR A 340 19.95 -3.04 -3.52
N ILE A 341 20.46 -4.24 -3.77
CA ILE A 341 21.31 -4.98 -2.84
C ILE A 341 22.70 -5.09 -3.45
N GLN A 342 23.70 -4.69 -2.68
CA GLN A 342 25.10 -4.74 -3.10
C GLN A 342 25.91 -5.67 -2.22
N ASN A 343 26.69 -6.56 -2.83
CA ASN A 343 27.67 -7.38 -2.14
C ASN A 343 28.74 -6.50 -1.49
N ASP A 344 28.94 -6.62 -0.18
CA ASP A 344 29.85 -5.73 0.56
C ASP A 344 31.31 -5.86 0.12
N LYS A 345 31.72 -7.04 -0.38
CA LYS A 345 33.10 -7.30 -0.78
C LYS A 345 33.50 -6.63 -2.11
N ASN A 346 32.65 -6.71 -3.12
CA ASN A 346 32.99 -6.33 -4.48
C ASN A 346 31.99 -5.37 -5.14
N ARG A 347 30.99 -4.91 -4.39
CA ARG A 347 29.90 -4.01 -4.85
C ARG A 347 29.05 -4.58 -5.99
N ALA A 348 29.20 -5.85 -6.32
CA ALA A 348 28.37 -6.48 -7.34
C ALA A 348 26.89 -6.49 -6.90
N PRO A 349 25.95 -6.23 -7.82
CA PRO A 349 24.54 -6.25 -7.51
C PRO A 349 24.08 -7.67 -7.20
N VAL A 350 23.13 -7.78 -6.26
CA VAL A 350 22.37 -8.98 -5.92
C VAL A 350 21.02 -8.90 -6.59
N TYR A 351 20.56 -10.01 -7.14
CA TYR A 351 19.32 -10.04 -7.93
C TYR A 351 18.10 -10.27 -7.04
N PHE A 352 17.01 -9.56 -7.36
CA PHE A 352 15.67 -9.89 -6.91
C PHE A 352 14.96 -10.68 -8.01
N GLN A 353 14.35 -11.80 -7.67
CA GLN A 353 13.36 -12.41 -8.55
C GLN A 353 11.99 -11.85 -8.22
N VAL A 354 11.38 -11.12 -9.14
CA VAL A 354 10.09 -10.47 -8.90
C VAL A 354 8.96 -11.49 -9.04
N ILE A 355 8.13 -11.63 -8.01
CA ILE A 355 7.00 -12.57 -7.94
C ILE A 355 5.69 -11.83 -8.19
N SER A 356 5.52 -10.67 -7.54
CA SER A 356 4.30 -9.86 -7.64
C SER A 356 4.62 -8.38 -7.61
N LEU A 357 3.69 -7.59 -8.14
CA LEU A 357 3.67 -6.13 -7.99
C LEU A 357 2.28 -5.73 -7.47
N ASP A 358 2.24 -4.78 -6.54
CA ASP A 358 1.04 -4.18 -5.97
C ASP A 358 -0.05 -5.21 -5.61
N GLY A 359 0.38 -6.33 -5.02
CA GLY A 359 -0.51 -7.40 -4.55
C GLY A 359 -0.99 -8.36 -5.64
N VAL A 360 -0.49 -8.27 -6.87
CA VAL A 360 -0.87 -9.17 -7.97
C VAL A 360 0.34 -9.92 -8.50
N ALA A 361 0.19 -11.24 -8.67
CA ALA A 361 1.25 -12.11 -9.19
C ALA A 361 1.67 -11.70 -10.61
N LEU A 362 2.98 -11.72 -10.86
CA LEU A 362 3.56 -11.42 -12.17
C LEU A 362 3.49 -12.68 -13.04
N ALA A 363 2.46 -12.77 -13.87
CA ALA A 363 2.13 -13.96 -14.65
C ALA A 363 1.99 -13.66 -16.16
N PRO A 364 3.12 -13.36 -16.86
CA PRO A 364 3.07 -13.16 -18.31
C PRO A 364 2.59 -14.41 -19.03
N THR A 365 1.85 -14.22 -20.14
CA THR A 365 1.40 -15.34 -20.97
C THR A 365 2.55 -16.09 -21.64
N ALA A 366 2.25 -17.33 -22.01
CA ALA A 366 3.15 -18.11 -22.85
C ALA A 366 3.41 -17.39 -24.18
N GLY A 367 4.68 -17.19 -24.53
CA GLY A 367 5.09 -16.47 -25.75
C GLY A 367 5.35 -14.97 -25.58
N THR A 368 5.02 -14.37 -24.41
CA THR A 368 5.36 -12.96 -24.15
C THR A 368 6.88 -12.79 -23.95
N ASP A 369 7.45 -11.82 -24.60
CA ASP A 369 8.80 -11.35 -24.29
C ASP A 369 8.74 -10.49 -23.02
N VAL A 370 9.16 -11.07 -21.88
CA VAL A 370 9.12 -10.38 -20.59
C VAL A 370 9.97 -9.11 -20.56
N SER A 371 10.98 -8.99 -21.44
CA SER A 371 11.78 -7.77 -21.53
C SER A 371 11.01 -6.57 -22.08
N THR A 372 9.86 -6.82 -22.70
CA THR A 372 8.97 -5.80 -23.26
C THR A 372 7.74 -5.53 -22.39
N MET A 373 7.60 -6.24 -21.24
CA MET A 373 6.51 -5.98 -20.31
C MET A 373 6.55 -4.53 -19.84
N ASN A 374 5.40 -3.88 -19.82
CA ASN A 374 5.26 -2.63 -19.12
C ASN A 374 5.00 -2.91 -17.63
N VAL A 375 5.97 -2.61 -16.80
CA VAL A 375 5.93 -2.77 -15.34
C VAL A 375 5.84 -1.41 -14.63
N GLY A 376 5.21 -0.43 -15.26
CA GLY A 376 4.95 0.89 -14.69
C GLY A 376 6.21 1.67 -14.31
N ASN A 377 7.30 1.51 -15.06
CA ASN A 377 8.62 2.07 -14.78
C ASN A 377 9.25 1.60 -13.44
N ARG A 378 8.75 0.51 -12.85
CA ARG A 378 9.19 0.01 -11.54
C ARG A 378 10.57 -0.64 -11.57
N PHE A 379 10.93 -1.29 -12.67
CA PHE A 379 12.24 -1.91 -12.86
C PHE A 379 12.51 -2.25 -14.34
N LYS A 380 13.75 -2.57 -14.63
CA LYS A 380 14.13 -3.16 -15.92
C LYS A 380 14.26 -4.67 -15.77
N PRO A 381 13.41 -5.47 -16.42
CA PRO A 381 13.52 -6.93 -16.37
C PRO A 381 14.85 -7.43 -16.93
N VAL A 382 15.50 -8.33 -16.20
CA VAL A 382 16.73 -9.02 -16.62
C VAL A 382 16.61 -10.52 -16.36
N PRO A 383 17.39 -11.39 -17.05
CA PRO A 383 17.44 -12.81 -16.75
C PRO A 383 17.92 -13.05 -15.32
N CYS A 384 17.25 -13.97 -14.60
CA CYS A 384 17.83 -14.45 -13.35
C CYS A 384 19.15 -15.19 -13.64
N PRO A 385 20.18 -15.07 -12.78
CA PRO A 385 21.43 -15.80 -12.93
C PRO A 385 21.20 -17.31 -13.10
N GLY A 386 21.80 -17.91 -14.13
CA GLY A 386 21.59 -19.32 -14.49
C GLY A 386 20.47 -19.55 -15.50
N SER A 387 19.65 -18.58 -15.80
CA SER A 387 18.64 -18.58 -16.86
C SER A 387 19.28 -18.30 -18.23
N LYS A 388 18.85 -19.00 -19.26
CA LYS A 388 19.52 -18.92 -20.57
C LYS A 388 18.92 -17.87 -21.50
N ASN A 389 17.70 -17.36 -21.22
CA ASN A 389 17.02 -16.50 -22.20
C ASN A 389 15.79 -15.78 -21.59
N LEU A 390 15.77 -14.45 -21.58
CA LEU A 390 14.61 -13.62 -21.18
C LEU A 390 13.43 -13.67 -22.18
N HIS A 391 13.69 -14.16 -23.40
CA HIS A 391 12.69 -14.14 -24.46
C HIS A 391 11.69 -15.29 -24.39
N ARG A 392 11.69 -16.08 -23.32
CA ARG A 392 10.73 -17.15 -23.12
C ARG A 392 9.96 -16.93 -21.82
N THR A 393 8.66 -17.02 -21.91
CA THR A 393 7.72 -16.96 -20.78
C THR A 393 7.96 -18.00 -19.70
N SER A 394 8.83 -18.93 -19.94
CA SER A 394 9.25 -19.97 -19.00
C SER A 394 10.34 -19.50 -18.03
N GLU A 395 10.83 -18.28 -18.11
CA GLU A 395 11.98 -17.83 -17.34
C GLU A 395 11.62 -16.83 -16.26
N ALA A 396 12.23 -16.98 -15.10
CA ALA A 396 12.03 -16.11 -13.96
C ALA A 396 12.51 -14.68 -14.28
N VAL A 397 11.69 -13.70 -13.89
CA VAL A 397 11.99 -12.27 -14.09
C VAL A 397 12.78 -11.76 -12.90
N CYS A 398 14.00 -11.29 -13.13
CA CYS A 398 14.84 -10.69 -12.12
C CYS A 398 15.09 -9.21 -12.40
N THR A 399 15.53 -8.50 -11.38
CA THR A 399 16.08 -7.15 -11.47
C THR A 399 17.18 -6.95 -10.44
N THR A 400 17.99 -5.92 -10.59
CA THR A 400 18.97 -5.45 -9.61
C THR A 400 18.59 -4.14 -8.97
N HIS A 401 17.55 -3.49 -9.51
CA HIS A 401 16.97 -2.24 -9.02
C HIS A 401 15.47 -2.35 -9.02
N LEU A 402 14.82 -1.85 -7.97
CA LEU A 402 13.37 -1.81 -7.83
C LEU A 402 12.94 -0.43 -7.32
N ILE A 403 12.33 0.35 -8.19
CA ILE A 403 11.78 1.66 -7.84
C ILE A 403 10.45 1.45 -7.16
N MET A 404 10.31 2.03 -5.98
CA MET A 404 9.10 1.98 -5.17
C MET A 404 8.69 3.40 -4.79
N PHE A 405 7.69 3.92 -5.46
CA PHE A 405 7.01 5.15 -5.04
C PHE A 405 6.18 4.88 -3.77
N PRO A 406 5.72 5.92 -3.05
CA PRO A 406 4.81 5.75 -1.93
C PRO A 406 3.68 4.77 -2.26
N SER A 407 3.29 3.93 -1.30
CA SER A 407 2.30 2.87 -1.45
C SER A 407 2.66 1.66 -2.33
N SER A 408 3.78 1.68 -3.02
CA SER A 408 4.20 0.56 -3.86
C SER A 408 4.47 -0.71 -3.05
N ARG A 409 4.04 -1.86 -3.59
CA ARG A 409 4.32 -3.18 -3.00
C ARG A 409 4.98 -4.08 -4.03
N ALA A 410 5.82 -5.00 -3.54
CA ALA A 410 6.37 -6.07 -4.36
C ALA A 410 6.67 -7.30 -3.50
N ASP A 411 6.36 -8.49 -4.01
CA ASP A 411 6.90 -9.73 -3.46
C ASP A 411 8.10 -10.13 -4.31
N VAL A 412 9.25 -10.34 -3.68
CA VAL A 412 10.48 -10.76 -4.36
C VAL A 412 11.10 -11.97 -3.66
N PHE A 413 11.75 -12.84 -4.42
CA PHE A 413 12.46 -13.99 -3.90
C PHE A 413 13.98 -13.76 -3.96
N LEU A 414 14.63 -13.97 -2.83
CA LEU A 414 16.09 -14.03 -2.68
C LEU A 414 16.49 -15.49 -2.50
N GLY A 415 17.03 -16.10 -3.53
CA GLY A 415 17.35 -17.52 -3.55
C GLY A 415 18.82 -17.84 -3.80
N SER A 416 19.10 -19.13 -3.94
CA SER A 416 20.43 -19.70 -4.18
C SER A 416 20.99 -19.41 -5.59
N PHE A 417 20.22 -18.76 -6.46
CA PHE A 417 20.63 -18.42 -7.82
C PHE A 417 21.62 -17.25 -7.90
N GLN A 418 21.97 -16.65 -6.76
CA GLN A 418 22.93 -15.55 -6.71
C GLN A 418 24.32 -15.98 -7.19
N PRO A 419 25.03 -15.15 -7.99
CA PRO A 419 26.36 -15.50 -8.45
C PRO A 419 27.35 -15.53 -7.28
N GLY A 420 27.97 -16.68 -7.08
CA GLY A 420 28.97 -16.91 -6.04
C GLY A 420 28.39 -17.12 -4.64
N HIS A 421 29.27 -17.31 -3.66
CA HIS A 421 28.86 -17.38 -2.26
C HIS A 421 28.83 -15.98 -1.66
N LEU A 422 27.65 -15.44 -1.43
CA LEU A 422 27.46 -14.23 -0.65
C LEU A 422 27.76 -14.54 0.82
N LYS A 423 28.59 -13.69 1.45
CA LYS A 423 28.78 -13.69 2.90
C LYS A 423 28.00 -12.56 3.55
N SER A 424 28.08 -11.37 2.97
CA SER A 424 27.33 -10.21 3.41
C SER A 424 26.99 -9.31 2.23
N ALA A 425 25.91 -8.56 2.38
CA ALA A 425 25.48 -7.54 1.44
C ALA A 425 24.74 -6.41 2.19
N THR A 426 24.53 -5.31 1.51
CA THR A 426 23.76 -4.18 2.03
C THR A 426 22.55 -3.94 1.15
N LEU A 427 21.36 -3.90 1.74
CA LEU A 427 20.16 -3.31 1.13
C LEU A 427 20.30 -1.80 1.26
N LEU A 428 20.17 -1.09 0.15
CA LEU A 428 20.24 0.37 0.12
C LEU A 428 19.25 0.94 -0.89
N THR A 429 18.93 2.22 -0.75
CA THR A 429 18.34 3.04 -1.79
C THR A 429 19.43 3.91 -2.41
N THR A 430 19.41 4.06 -3.73
CA THR A 430 20.27 5.02 -4.43
C THR A 430 19.60 6.39 -4.52
N ASN A 431 20.33 7.43 -4.90
CA ASN A 431 19.73 8.73 -5.16
C ASN A 431 18.67 8.60 -6.23
N LEU A 432 17.55 9.25 -6.01
CA LEU A 432 16.44 9.30 -6.95
C LEU A 432 15.91 10.73 -7.03
N SER A 433 15.99 11.31 -8.23
CA SER A 433 15.37 12.60 -8.50
C SER A 433 13.99 12.41 -9.15
N THR A 434 13.00 13.13 -8.70
CA THR A 434 11.65 13.10 -9.26
C THR A 434 11.48 14.09 -10.41
N GLY A 435 12.43 14.99 -10.64
CA GLY A 435 12.41 15.92 -11.79
C GLY A 435 13.11 17.24 -11.51
N PRO A 436 13.09 18.15 -12.49
CA PRO A 436 13.74 19.47 -12.34
C PRO A 436 13.18 20.34 -11.22
N ASP A 437 11.87 20.25 -10.98
CA ASP A 437 11.16 20.96 -9.91
C ASP A 437 10.63 19.98 -8.85
N GLY A 438 11.16 18.76 -8.84
CA GLY A 438 10.79 17.71 -7.90
C GLY A 438 11.93 17.42 -6.93
N ASP A 439 11.69 16.42 -6.10
CA ASP A 439 12.55 16.05 -4.99
C ASP A 439 13.82 15.28 -5.42
N ASP A 440 14.90 15.55 -4.73
CA ASP A 440 16.16 14.81 -4.79
C ASP A 440 16.30 13.92 -3.55
N TRP A 441 15.79 12.67 -3.63
CA TRP A 441 15.84 11.72 -2.52
C TRP A 441 17.26 11.18 -2.29
N PRO A 442 17.82 11.31 -1.08
CA PRO A 442 19.19 10.90 -0.79
C PRO A 442 19.37 9.39 -0.77
N SER A 443 20.59 8.93 -1.07
CA SER A 443 20.99 7.53 -0.83
C SER A 443 21.02 7.21 0.65
N ALA A 444 20.62 5.98 1.02
CA ALA A 444 20.73 5.48 2.38
C ALA A 444 20.95 3.96 2.41
N LYS A 445 21.73 3.47 3.37
CA LYS A 445 21.80 2.05 3.70
C LYS A 445 20.62 1.70 4.60
N LEU A 446 19.80 0.75 4.17
CA LEU A 446 18.55 0.39 4.84
C LEU A 446 18.71 -0.83 5.77
N ALA A 447 19.50 -1.83 5.36
CA ALA A 447 19.76 -3.01 6.20
C ALA A 447 21.08 -3.68 5.82
N HIS A 448 21.73 -4.30 6.80
CA HIS A 448 22.84 -5.24 6.59
C HIS A 448 22.30 -6.66 6.42
N LEU A 449 22.78 -7.39 5.41
CA LEU A 449 22.37 -8.76 5.10
C LEU A 449 23.52 -9.72 5.41
N ASP A 450 23.31 -10.62 6.36
CA ASP A 450 24.26 -11.69 6.72
C ASP A 450 23.78 -13.02 6.14
N PHE A 451 24.56 -13.59 5.24
CA PHE A 451 24.31 -14.87 4.59
C PHE A 451 25.08 -16.04 5.24
N THR A 452 25.82 -15.79 6.30
CA THR A 452 26.65 -16.79 6.97
C THR A 452 25.93 -17.54 8.07
N SER A 453 24.94 -16.88 8.70
CA SER A 453 24.15 -17.45 9.77
C SER A 453 22.96 -18.25 9.22
N PRO A 454 22.61 -19.40 9.82
CA PRO A 454 21.31 -20.01 9.54
C PRO A 454 20.23 -18.99 9.87
N GLY A 455 19.29 -18.79 8.96
CA GLY A 455 18.21 -17.78 9.10
C GLY A 455 17.37 -17.99 10.36
N THR A 456 17.79 -17.40 11.47
CA THR A 456 17.13 -17.55 12.77
C THR A 456 16.04 -16.51 13.03
N ASN A 457 16.02 -15.43 12.23
CA ASN A 457 15.10 -14.30 12.44
C ASN A 457 13.94 -14.25 11.43
N ALA A 458 13.94 -15.13 10.43
CA ALA A 458 12.76 -15.30 9.60
C ALA A 458 11.74 -16.10 10.40
N THR A 459 10.55 -15.58 10.57
CA THR A 459 9.44 -16.40 11.06
C THR A 459 9.29 -17.53 10.04
N PRO A 460 9.37 -18.82 10.44
CA PRO A 460 9.02 -19.88 9.55
C PRO A 460 7.71 -19.49 8.90
N ALA A 461 7.59 -19.63 7.58
CA ALA A 461 6.30 -19.46 6.96
C ALA A 461 5.33 -20.20 7.86
N LEU A 462 4.40 -19.49 8.47
CA LEU A 462 3.30 -20.13 9.12
C LEU A 462 2.73 -20.98 8.01
N ASN A 463 3.08 -22.28 8.03
CA ASN A 463 2.28 -23.30 7.39
C ASN A 463 0.95 -23.23 8.17
N VAL A 464 0.21 -22.16 7.91
CA VAL A 464 -1.21 -22.19 8.05
C VAL A 464 -1.58 -23.23 7.02
N LYS A 465 -1.47 -24.52 7.40
CA LYS A 465 -2.37 -25.51 6.84
C LYS A 465 -3.67 -24.76 6.84
N PRO A 466 -4.30 -24.54 5.67
CA PRO A 466 -5.59 -23.92 5.69
C PRO A 466 -6.35 -24.68 6.74
N THR A 467 -6.63 -24.06 7.87
CA THR A 467 -7.48 -24.62 8.91
C THR A 467 -8.91 -24.64 8.41
N ALA A 468 -9.10 -24.48 7.14
CA ALA A 468 -10.18 -24.99 6.35
C ALA A 468 -10.12 -26.52 6.19
N GLN A 469 -9.59 -27.24 7.14
CA GLN A 469 -10.26 -28.46 7.56
C GLN A 469 -11.57 -28.04 8.25
N PHE A 470 -12.37 -27.24 7.54
CA PHE A 470 -13.78 -27.35 7.66
C PHE A 470 -14.06 -28.80 7.27
N ALA A 471 -14.37 -29.58 8.26
CA ALA A 471 -14.87 -30.92 8.04
C ALA A 471 -16.15 -30.81 7.21
N LEU A 472 -16.02 -30.64 5.90
CA LEU A 472 -17.02 -31.01 4.90
C LEU A 472 -17.12 -32.56 4.85
N SER A 473 -16.78 -33.23 5.98
CA SER A 473 -16.99 -34.66 6.15
C SER A 473 -18.47 -35.04 6.16
N SER A 474 -19.38 -34.09 6.11
CA SER A 474 -20.80 -34.32 5.96
C SER A 474 -21.40 -33.63 4.74
N ALA A 475 -20.77 -33.79 3.57
CA ALA A 475 -21.32 -33.33 2.30
C ALA A 475 -22.71 -33.88 1.93
N GLY A 476 -23.29 -34.72 2.78
CA GLY A 476 -24.64 -35.24 2.63
C GLY A 476 -25.76 -34.43 3.30
N ALA A 477 -25.43 -33.40 4.07
CA ALA A 477 -26.44 -32.67 4.86
C ALA A 477 -26.59 -31.18 4.51
N LEU A 478 -25.95 -30.71 3.41
CA LEU A 478 -25.97 -29.29 3.04
C LEU A 478 -27.16 -28.95 2.12
N GLY A 479 -28.40 -29.18 2.64
CA GLY A 479 -29.57 -28.44 2.21
C GLY A 479 -29.75 -27.12 3.00
N GLY A 480 -28.82 -26.80 3.91
CA GLY A 480 -28.84 -25.59 4.73
C GLY A 480 -28.03 -24.44 4.10
N SER A 481 -28.55 -23.24 4.20
CA SER A 481 -27.91 -22.00 3.77
C SER A 481 -26.53 -21.86 4.44
N VAL A 482 -25.48 -21.50 3.67
CA VAL A 482 -24.13 -21.19 4.15
C VAL A 482 -24.14 -20.10 5.25
N LYS A 483 -25.20 -19.32 5.31
CA LYS A 483 -25.45 -18.34 6.37
C LYS A 483 -25.39 -18.91 7.79
N ALA A 484 -25.69 -20.21 7.96
CA ALA A 484 -25.59 -20.89 9.26
C ALA A 484 -24.15 -21.19 9.70
N MET A 485 -23.20 -21.23 8.77
CA MET A 485 -21.77 -21.48 9.08
C MET A 485 -21.00 -20.20 9.40
N TYR A 486 -21.54 -19.03 9.01
CA TYR A 486 -20.91 -17.73 9.20
C TYR A 486 -21.95 -16.73 9.72
N PRO A 487 -22.24 -16.75 11.03
CA PRO A 487 -23.15 -15.79 11.62
C PRO A 487 -22.61 -14.37 11.39
N GLY A 488 -23.37 -13.53 10.72
CA GLY A 488 -22.96 -12.18 10.36
C GLY A 488 -22.59 -11.98 8.89
N MET A 489 -22.51 -13.03 8.09
CA MET A 489 -22.43 -12.86 6.62
C MET A 489 -23.74 -12.32 6.09
N THR A 490 -23.71 -11.16 5.49
CA THR A 490 -24.86 -10.57 4.80
C THR A 490 -25.07 -11.16 3.41
N ARG A 491 -24.03 -11.78 2.83
CA ARG A 491 -24.05 -12.38 1.48
C ARG A 491 -23.65 -13.85 1.51
N PRO A 492 -24.44 -14.79 0.96
CA PRO A 492 -24.05 -16.19 0.88
C PRO A 492 -22.98 -16.37 -0.20
N ILE A 493 -21.91 -17.09 0.14
CA ILE A 493 -20.96 -17.59 -0.85
C ILE A 493 -21.65 -18.72 -1.65
N PRO A 494 -21.63 -18.74 -2.98
CA PRO A 494 -22.13 -19.84 -3.75
C PRO A 494 -21.41 -21.14 -3.40
N ILE A 495 -22.15 -22.24 -3.40
CA ILE A 495 -21.64 -23.57 -3.06
C ILE A 495 -20.42 -23.96 -3.92
N ALA A 496 -20.38 -23.53 -5.19
CA ALA A 496 -19.25 -23.77 -6.08
C ALA A 496 -17.95 -23.09 -5.60
N ASP A 497 -18.05 -21.83 -5.17
CA ASP A 497 -16.89 -21.07 -4.69
C ASP A 497 -16.45 -21.54 -3.32
N ALA A 498 -17.40 -21.84 -2.42
CA ALA A 498 -17.09 -22.43 -1.11
C ALA A 498 -16.35 -23.76 -1.22
N LYS A 499 -16.71 -24.59 -2.21
CA LYS A 499 -16.00 -25.86 -2.49
C LYS A 499 -14.59 -25.62 -3.05
N GLN A 500 -14.40 -24.59 -3.89
CA GLN A 500 -13.08 -24.26 -4.42
C GLN A 500 -12.16 -23.69 -3.34
N ILE A 501 -12.68 -22.85 -2.46
CA ILE A 501 -11.96 -22.32 -1.31
C ILE A 501 -11.58 -23.45 -0.35
N ALA A 502 -12.52 -24.35 -0.02
CA ALA A 502 -12.29 -25.47 0.87
C ALA A 502 -11.32 -26.51 0.27
N ALA A 503 -11.27 -26.64 -1.05
CA ALA A 503 -10.34 -27.52 -1.76
C ALA A 503 -8.94 -26.93 -1.93
N GLY A 504 -8.68 -25.72 -1.44
CA GLY A 504 -7.41 -25.02 -1.65
C GLY A 504 -7.19 -24.57 -3.11
N LYS A 505 -8.19 -24.77 -3.96
CA LYS A 505 -8.17 -24.30 -5.36
C LYS A 505 -8.71 -22.88 -5.38
N ARG A 506 -7.83 -21.91 -5.20
CA ARG A 506 -8.19 -20.50 -5.27
C ARG A 506 -8.06 -20.02 -6.70
N SER A 507 -9.09 -19.32 -7.17
CA SER A 507 -8.96 -18.55 -8.38
C SER A 507 -8.13 -17.30 -8.06
N SER A 508 -6.82 -17.41 -8.19
CA SER A 508 -6.00 -16.24 -8.45
C SER A 508 -6.38 -15.73 -9.83
N LEU A 509 -6.31 -14.44 -10.03
CA LEU A 509 -6.41 -13.86 -11.36
C LEU A 509 -5.28 -14.41 -12.24
N PRO A 510 -5.48 -15.39 -13.13
CA PRO A 510 -4.44 -15.75 -14.07
C PRO A 510 -4.35 -14.60 -15.06
N ILE A 511 -3.31 -13.81 -14.96
CA ILE A 511 -2.99 -12.81 -15.98
C ILE A 511 -2.29 -13.54 -17.10
N ALA A 512 -3.06 -14.32 -17.82
CA ALA A 512 -2.63 -14.88 -19.08
C ALA A 512 -3.04 -13.89 -20.15
N LEU A 513 -2.15 -13.02 -20.59
CA LEU A 513 -2.42 -12.04 -21.63
C LEU A 513 -1.95 -12.58 -22.97
N ASP A 514 -2.89 -12.90 -23.83
CA ASP A 514 -2.69 -13.34 -25.22
C ASP A 514 -3.22 -12.27 -26.18
N ALA A 515 -2.59 -12.13 -27.25
CA ALA A 515 -2.64 -11.44 -28.55
C ALA A 515 -3.46 -10.16 -28.79
N THR A 516 -4.39 -9.74 -27.97
CA THR A 516 -5.06 -8.44 -28.13
C THR A 516 -5.31 -7.83 -26.76
N ALA A 517 -4.33 -7.06 -26.25
CA ALA A 517 -4.30 -6.58 -24.87
C ALA A 517 -5.61 -5.91 -24.43
N ALA A 518 -6.22 -5.08 -25.26
CA ALA A 518 -7.48 -4.42 -24.92
C ALA A 518 -8.69 -5.38 -24.91
N GLN A 519 -8.79 -6.30 -25.87
CA GLN A 519 -9.88 -7.28 -25.88
C GLN A 519 -9.74 -8.34 -24.81
N GLN A 520 -8.52 -8.62 -24.38
CA GLN A 520 -8.27 -9.63 -23.37
C GLN A 520 -8.33 -9.07 -21.95
N VAL A 521 -7.94 -7.82 -21.71
CA VAL A 521 -8.29 -7.14 -20.49
C VAL A 521 -9.81 -7.10 -20.34
N GLN A 522 -10.55 -6.83 -21.41
CA GLN A 522 -12.01 -6.96 -21.42
C GLN A 522 -12.46 -8.39 -21.12
N SER A 523 -11.82 -9.42 -21.69
CA SER A 523 -12.22 -10.83 -21.47
C SER A 523 -11.79 -11.37 -20.11
N LEU A 524 -10.69 -10.88 -19.54
CA LEU A 524 -10.23 -11.24 -18.19
C LEU A 524 -11.04 -10.50 -17.14
N SER A 525 -11.20 -9.19 -17.29
CA SER A 525 -12.09 -8.42 -16.43
C SER A 525 -13.53 -8.92 -16.53
N GLN A 526 -14.04 -9.22 -17.71
CA GLN A 526 -15.37 -9.80 -17.85
C GLN A 526 -15.50 -11.20 -17.24
N LYS A 527 -14.56 -12.12 -17.45
CA LYS A 527 -14.61 -13.45 -16.84
C LYS A 527 -14.42 -13.43 -15.33
N GLN A 528 -13.58 -12.56 -14.83
CA GLN A 528 -13.22 -12.51 -13.42
C GLN A 528 -14.19 -11.62 -12.63
N LEU A 529 -14.66 -10.54 -13.22
CA LEU A 529 -15.56 -9.57 -12.61
C LEU A 529 -17.04 -9.85 -12.93
N GLN A 530 -17.36 -10.64 -13.96
CA GLN A 530 -18.72 -11.21 -14.15
C GLN A 530 -19.14 -12.12 -13.00
N GLN A 531 -18.19 -12.65 -12.23
CA GLN A 531 -18.50 -13.40 -11.00
C GLN A 531 -18.88 -12.46 -9.83
N PHE A 532 -18.51 -11.17 -9.87
CA PHE A 532 -18.88 -10.19 -8.84
C PHE A 532 -20.19 -9.46 -9.17
N GLY A 533 -20.38 -9.04 -10.42
CA GLY A 533 -21.47 -8.17 -10.84
C GLY A 533 -22.89 -8.67 -10.46
N PRO A 534 -23.29 -9.92 -10.74
CA PRO A 534 -24.63 -10.39 -10.48
C PRO A 534 -25.02 -10.47 -9.00
N ARG A 535 -24.03 -10.47 -8.10
CA ARG A 535 -24.25 -10.61 -6.65
C ARG A 535 -24.46 -9.27 -5.96
N LEU A 536 -23.80 -8.23 -6.45
CA LEU A 536 -23.98 -6.86 -5.96
C LEU A 536 -25.36 -6.32 -6.35
N ALA A 537 -25.77 -6.56 -7.58
CA ALA A 537 -27.04 -6.08 -8.11
C ALA A 537 -28.29 -6.59 -7.39
N ALA A 538 -28.25 -7.80 -6.83
CA ALA A 538 -29.42 -8.42 -6.21
C ALA A 538 -29.75 -7.85 -4.81
N GLN A 539 -28.91 -7.01 -4.21
CA GLN A 539 -29.07 -6.51 -2.83
C GLN A 539 -29.00 -4.99 -2.68
N GLN A 540 -28.66 -4.25 -3.73
CA GLN A 540 -28.63 -2.80 -3.64
C GLN A 540 -30.04 -2.22 -3.77
N LYS A 541 -30.52 -1.56 -2.72
CA LYS A 541 -31.59 -0.57 -2.85
C LYS A 541 -31.08 0.54 -3.77
N PRO A 542 -31.97 1.16 -4.58
CA PRO A 542 -31.57 2.29 -5.39
C PRO A 542 -30.91 3.35 -4.51
N VAL A 543 -29.67 3.70 -4.81
CA VAL A 543 -29.07 4.92 -4.23
C VAL A 543 -29.98 6.07 -4.64
N PRO A 544 -30.44 6.93 -3.71
CA PRO A 544 -31.26 8.07 -4.07
C PRO A 544 -30.54 8.85 -5.18
N SER A 545 -31.23 9.09 -6.29
CA SER A 545 -30.70 9.89 -7.37
C SER A 545 -30.58 11.35 -6.90
N ILE A 546 -29.44 11.70 -6.36
CA ILE A 546 -29.01 13.10 -6.39
C ILE A 546 -28.84 13.39 -7.88
N ALA A 547 -29.37 14.50 -8.38
CA ALA A 547 -29.26 14.90 -9.77
C ALA A 547 -27.77 14.92 -10.15
N SER A 548 -27.27 13.79 -10.63
CA SER A 548 -25.85 13.61 -10.94
C SER A 548 -25.55 14.29 -12.28
N PRO A 549 -24.37 14.89 -12.45
CA PRO A 549 -23.88 15.23 -13.77
C PRO A 549 -24.04 13.99 -14.66
N ASN A 550 -24.29 14.18 -15.96
CA ASN A 550 -24.58 13.12 -16.92
C ASN A 550 -23.59 11.94 -16.82
N CYS A 551 -23.95 10.92 -16.00
CA CYS A 551 -23.18 9.69 -15.93
C CYS A 551 -23.42 8.91 -17.22
N SER A 552 -22.45 8.90 -18.10
CA SER A 552 -22.55 8.21 -19.38
C SER A 552 -21.33 7.34 -19.62
N ALA A 553 -21.57 6.18 -20.22
CA ALA A 553 -20.47 5.39 -20.77
C ALA A 553 -19.79 6.19 -21.90
N LEU A 554 -18.48 6.00 -22.03
CA LEU A 554 -17.73 6.53 -23.18
C LEU A 554 -18.27 5.97 -24.49
N ALA A 555 -18.28 6.77 -25.54
CA ALA A 555 -18.59 6.30 -26.87
C ALA A 555 -17.53 5.26 -27.33
N PRO A 556 -17.87 4.32 -28.21
CA PRO A 556 -16.93 3.31 -28.68
C PRO A 556 -15.64 3.93 -29.27
N GLY A 557 -14.50 3.48 -28.74
CA GLY A 557 -13.17 3.97 -29.11
C GLY A 557 -12.72 5.26 -28.43
N HIS A 558 -13.58 5.92 -27.68
CA HIS A 558 -13.22 7.07 -26.86
C HIS A 558 -12.43 6.62 -25.61
N HIS A 559 -11.63 7.53 -25.06
CA HIS A 559 -10.92 7.32 -23.81
C HIS A 559 -10.91 8.61 -22.96
N ARG A 560 -10.61 8.48 -21.68
CA ARG A 560 -10.41 9.63 -20.81
C ARG A 560 -8.94 10.02 -20.79
N ARG A 561 -8.68 11.31 -20.75
CA ARG A 561 -7.35 11.86 -20.53
C ARG A 561 -7.34 12.60 -19.22
N ILE A 562 -6.41 12.21 -18.34
CA ILE A 562 -6.21 12.81 -17.02
C ILE A 562 -4.88 13.56 -17.05
N TYR A 563 -4.91 14.81 -16.65
CA TYR A 563 -3.76 15.67 -16.57
C TYR A 563 -3.29 15.80 -15.12
N PHE A 564 -1.99 15.71 -14.92
CA PHE A 564 -1.29 16.00 -13.68
C PHE A 564 -0.51 17.29 -13.90
N GLY A 565 -0.78 18.32 -13.11
CA GLY A 565 -0.19 19.63 -13.35
C GLY A 565 -0.46 20.61 -12.21
N VAL A 566 -0.14 21.88 -12.49
CA VAL A 566 -0.28 22.98 -11.54
C VAL A 566 -1.56 23.77 -11.84
N PRO A 567 -2.44 24.00 -10.86
CA PRO A 567 -3.64 24.82 -11.04
C PRO A 567 -3.28 26.24 -11.47
N ALA A 568 -4.09 26.83 -12.35
CA ALA A 568 -3.83 28.17 -12.86
C ALA A 568 -3.90 29.21 -11.73
N GLY A 569 -2.83 29.99 -11.56
CA GLY A 569 -2.74 31.06 -10.56
C GLY A 569 -2.09 30.64 -9.24
N THR A 570 -1.64 29.41 -9.11
CA THR A 570 -0.75 28.96 -8.04
C THR A 570 0.68 28.82 -8.61
N GLU A 571 1.70 29.01 -7.79
CA GLU A 571 3.11 28.79 -8.19
C GLU A 571 3.50 27.34 -7.95
N ASP A 572 3.04 26.72 -6.84
CA ASP A 572 3.41 25.38 -6.37
C ASP A 572 2.18 24.52 -6.01
N GLY A 573 1.06 24.72 -6.69
CA GLY A 573 -0.16 23.96 -6.43
C GLY A 573 -0.16 22.61 -7.14
N PHE A 574 -0.92 21.66 -6.59
CA PHE A 574 -1.10 20.31 -7.15
C PHE A 574 -2.55 20.07 -7.56
N GLY A 575 -2.77 19.59 -8.77
CA GLY A 575 -4.13 19.34 -9.22
C GLY A 575 -4.26 18.35 -10.36
N LEU A 576 -5.52 17.98 -10.63
CA LEU A 576 -5.90 17.10 -11.74
C LEU A 576 -6.83 17.81 -12.71
N GLY A 577 -6.58 17.57 -14.00
CA GLY A 577 -7.45 18.01 -15.09
C GLY A 577 -8.02 16.81 -15.84
N TYR A 578 -9.01 17.08 -16.72
CA TYR A 578 -9.74 16.04 -17.42
C TYR A 578 -10.15 16.49 -18.82
N GLU A 579 -10.17 15.56 -19.79
CA GLU A 579 -10.96 15.66 -21.02
C GLU A 579 -11.28 14.28 -21.59
N GLU A 580 -12.32 14.22 -22.41
CA GLU A 580 -12.63 13.05 -23.24
C GLU A 580 -11.94 13.18 -24.60
N VAL A 581 -11.44 12.06 -25.12
CA VAL A 581 -10.74 11.97 -26.40
C VAL A 581 -11.48 10.96 -27.28
N ASP A 582 -11.72 11.33 -28.51
CA ASP A 582 -12.43 10.48 -29.49
C ASP A 582 -11.54 9.35 -30.03
N ALA A 583 -12.13 8.47 -30.84
CA ALA A 583 -11.45 7.35 -31.47
C ALA A 583 -10.31 7.75 -32.43
N HIS A 584 -10.23 9.03 -32.82
CA HIS A 584 -9.18 9.57 -33.69
C HIS A 584 -8.07 10.28 -32.90
N GLY A 585 -8.17 10.29 -31.54
CA GLY A 585 -7.22 10.97 -30.69
C GLY A 585 -7.46 12.48 -30.54
N SER A 586 -8.63 12.96 -30.94
CA SER A 586 -8.99 14.38 -30.86
C SER A 586 -9.82 14.66 -29.58
N PRO A 587 -9.59 15.79 -28.89
CA PRO A 587 -10.42 16.19 -27.77
C PRO A 587 -11.89 16.35 -28.15
N VAL A 588 -12.79 15.80 -27.33
CA VAL A 588 -14.24 15.96 -27.51
C VAL A 588 -14.64 17.36 -27.02
N PRO A 589 -15.27 18.20 -27.87
CA PRO A 589 -15.64 19.58 -27.50
C PRO A 589 -16.53 19.62 -26.26
N GLY A 590 -16.20 20.53 -25.32
CA GLY A 590 -17.00 20.76 -24.11
C GLY A 590 -16.72 19.83 -22.97
N THR A 591 -15.80 18.88 -23.08
CA THR A 591 -15.43 17.95 -21.99
C THR A 591 -14.21 18.40 -21.20
N PHE A 592 -13.44 19.35 -21.70
CA PHE A 592 -12.22 19.82 -21.05
C PHE A 592 -12.50 20.48 -19.69
N GLN A 593 -11.79 20.04 -18.68
CA GLN A 593 -11.68 20.65 -17.37
C GLN A 593 -10.20 20.89 -17.10
N ASP A 594 -9.83 22.13 -16.84
CA ASP A 594 -8.46 22.47 -16.53
C ASP A 594 -8.03 21.89 -15.19
N VAL A 595 -6.73 21.87 -14.93
CA VAL A 595 -6.15 21.42 -13.67
C VAL A 595 -6.72 22.26 -12.52
N ALA A 596 -7.22 21.56 -11.52
CA ALA A 596 -7.77 22.15 -10.30
C ALA A 596 -7.44 21.29 -9.10
N GLU A 597 -7.36 21.91 -7.94
CA GLU A 597 -7.28 21.23 -6.66
C GLU A 597 -8.56 20.42 -6.36
N PHE A 598 -8.44 19.48 -5.45
CA PHE A 598 -9.54 18.62 -5.02
C PHE A 598 -10.69 19.40 -4.39
N ASP A 599 -11.88 19.13 -4.87
CA ASP A 599 -13.14 19.61 -4.31
C ASP A 599 -14.05 18.40 -4.06
N PRO A 600 -14.29 18.00 -2.81
CA PRO A 600 -15.09 16.82 -2.49
C PRO A 600 -16.53 16.91 -2.98
N SER A 601 -17.06 18.10 -3.25
CA SER A 601 -18.42 18.30 -3.79
C SER A 601 -18.50 18.02 -5.29
N LYS A 602 -17.37 18.02 -5.99
CA LYS A 602 -17.28 17.87 -7.43
C LYS A 602 -17.05 16.41 -7.84
N ILE A 603 -17.98 15.83 -8.58
CA ILE A 603 -17.76 14.54 -9.25
C ILE A 603 -17.03 14.81 -10.57
N ASN A 604 -15.75 14.44 -10.62
CA ASN A 604 -14.90 14.67 -11.80
C ASN A 604 -15.16 13.64 -12.91
N VAL A 605 -15.39 12.38 -12.52
CA VAL A 605 -15.71 11.28 -13.42
C VAL A 605 -16.96 10.57 -12.92
N CYS A 606 -17.95 10.38 -13.80
CA CYS A 606 -19.12 9.54 -13.51
C CYS A 606 -19.36 8.58 -14.65
N LEU A 607 -19.48 7.27 -14.34
CA LEU A 607 -19.74 6.24 -15.33
C LEU A 607 -20.70 5.17 -14.82
N PRO A 608 -21.56 4.60 -15.70
CA PRO A 608 -22.33 3.42 -15.38
C PRO A 608 -21.48 2.16 -15.56
N LEU A 609 -21.79 1.12 -14.82
CA LEU A 609 -21.36 -0.22 -15.16
C LEU A 609 -21.86 -0.62 -16.57
N ALA A 610 -21.29 -1.67 -17.15
CA ALA A 610 -21.85 -2.24 -18.36
C ALA A 610 -23.25 -2.83 -18.11
N PRO A 611 -24.12 -2.97 -19.14
CA PRO A 611 -25.49 -3.47 -18.97
C PRO A 611 -25.56 -4.77 -18.16
N GLY A 612 -26.53 -4.87 -17.26
CA GLY A 612 -26.66 -5.97 -16.33
C GLY A 612 -25.66 -5.91 -15.18
N ASN A 613 -25.19 -4.72 -14.82
CA ASN A 613 -24.17 -4.46 -13.81
C ASN A 613 -22.87 -5.26 -14.01
N GLN A 614 -22.52 -5.49 -15.26
CA GLN A 614 -21.24 -6.11 -15.61
C GLN A 614 -20.13 -5.07 -15.52
N THR A 615 -18.90 -5.55 -15.46
CA THR A 615 -17.71 -4.68 -15.43
C THR A 615 -17.68 -3.75 -16.64
N ALA A 616 -17.54 -2.46 -16.37
CA ALA A 616 -17.22 -1.46 -17.39
C ALA A 616 -15.70 -1.31 -17.46
N THR A 617 -15.15 -1.39 -18.67
CA THR A 617 -13.71 -1.21 -18.86
C THR A 617 -13.45 0.04 -19.67
N GLU A 618 -12.65 0.94 -19.13
CA GLU A 618 -12.24 2.17 -19.84
C GLU A 618 -10.73 2.20 -20.05
N THR A 619 -10.32 2.88 -21.10
CA THR A 619 -8.92 3.27 -21.30
C THR A 619 -8.74 4.71 -20.80
N TRP A 620 -7.70 4.93 -19.98
CA TRP A 620 -7.33 6.26 -19.56
C TRP A 620 -5.92 6.59 -20.05
N GLU A 621 -5.74 7.78 -20.58
CA GLU A 621 -4.45 8.37 -20.91
C GLU A 621 -4.03 9.29 -19.78
N LEU A 622 -2.90 9.01 -19.15
CA LEU A 622 -2.32 9.76 -18.06
C LEU A 622 -1.22 10.67 -18.60
N VAL A 623 -1.38 11.97 -18.44
CA VAL A 623 -0.49 12.99 -19.01
C VAL A 623 0.08 13.83 -17.85
N ASN A 624 1.37 13.67 -17.57
CA ASN A 624 2.07 14.49 -16.60
C ASN A 624 2.67 15.71 -17.30
N VAL A 625 2.11 16.90 -17.07
CA VAL A 625 2.62 18.19 -17.60
C VAL A 625 3.48 18.94 -16.60
N ALA A 626 3.58 18.48 -15.36
CA ALA A 626 4.46 19.04 -14.34
C ALA A 626 5.93 18.69 -14.59
N SER A 627 6.83 19.45 -14.01
CA SER A 627 8.28 19.23 -14.12
C SER A 627 8.81 18.22 -13.10
N GLU A 628 7.92 17.59 -12.35
CA GLU A 628 8.22 16.50 -11.41
C GLU A 628 7.44 15.24 -11.71
N ALA A 629 7.86 14.12 -11.13
CA ALA A 629 7.18 12.83 -11.28
C ALA A 629 5.98 12.72 -10.35
N HIS A 630 4.93 12.05 -10.84
CA HIS A 630 3.75 11.73 -10.03
C HIS A 630 3.54 10.21 -9.96
N ASN A 631 2.72 9.76 -9.02
CA ASN A 631 2.38 8.35 -8.84
C ASN A 631 0.85 8.18 -8.88
N PHE A 632 0.31 7.86 -10.07
CA PHE A 632 -1.12 7.66 -10.23
C PHE A 632 -1.60 6.44 -9.45
N HIS A 633 -2.64 6.62 -8.65
CA HIS A 633 -3.38 5.59 -7.95
C HIS A 633 -4.88 5.77 -8.13
N ILE A 634 -5.61 4.67 -8.14
CA ILE A 634 -7.09 4.64 -8.14
C ILE A 634 -7.59 3.61 -7.15
N HIS A 635 -8.60 3.98 -6.37
CA HIS A 635 -9.24 3.13 -5.37
C HIS A 635 -10.12 2.05 -6.02
N GLN A 636 -10.42 1.00 -5.27
CA GLN A 636 -11.43 -0.05 -5.54
C GLN A 636 -11.18 -0.90 -6.79
N THR A 637 -10.11 -0.69 -7.53
CA THR A 637 -9.82 -1.42 -8.76
C THR A 637 -8.31 -1.61 -8.99
N LYS A 638 -7.97 -2.37 -10.00
CA LYS A 638 -6.62 -2.50 -10.56
C LYS A 638 -6.67 -2.09 -12.02
N PHE A 639 -5.55 -1.67 -12.55
CA PHE A 639 -5.44 -1.37 -13.98
C PHE A 639 -4.27 -2.12 -14.62
N LEU A 640 -4.40 -2.36 -15.90
CA LEU A 640 -3.33 -2.85 -16.75
C LEU A 640 -2.59 -1.65 -17.35
N VAL A 641 -1.28 -1.56 -17.13
CA VAL A 641 -0.44 -0.57 -17.82
C VAL A 641 -0.21 -1.04 -19.25
N LEU A 642 -0.70 -0.28 -20.23
CA LEU A 642 -0.64 -0.68 -21.62
C LEU A 642 0.75 -0.39 -22.23
N PRO A 643 1.24 -1.24 -23.14
CA PRO A 643 2.54 -1.02 -23.78
C PRO A 643 2.50 0.17 -24.73
N LYS A 644 3.56 1.00 -24.73
CA LYS A 644 3.70 2.16 -25.62
C LYS A 644 4.00 1.70 -27.05
N GLY A 645 3.13 2.04 -27.99
CA GLY A 645 3.39 1.88 -29.42
C GLY A 645 3.70 0.45 -29.89
N ALA A 646 3.58 -0.52 -29.01
CA ALA A 646 3.71 -1.92 -29.36
C ALA A 646 2.38 -2.43 -29.94
N PRO A 647 2.42 -3.38 -30.87
CA PRO A 647 1.19 -4.05 -31.27
C PRO A 647 0.53 -4.64 -30.03
N VAL A 648 -0.78 -4.49 -29.98
CA VAL A 648 -1.68 -5.05 -28.97
C VAL A 648 -1.27 -6.52 -28.75
N GLY A 649 -0.64 -6.86 -27.63
CA GLY A 649 -0.13 -8.23 -27.42
C GLY A 649 1.01 -8.37 -26.42
N ASN A 650 1.69 -7.30 -26.05
CA ASN A 650 2.69 -7.37 -24.99
C ASN A 650 2.01 -7.24 -23.63
N ALA A 651 2.25 -8.24 -22.78
CA ALA A 651 1.68 -8.27 -21.44
C ALA A 651 2.18 -7.08 -20.60
N GLY A 652 1.24 -6.33 -20.03
CA GLY A 652 1.50 -5.40 -18.94
C GLY A 652 1.40 -6.09 -17.58
N ALA A 653 1.85 -5.42 -16.54
CA ALA A 653 1.55 -5.82 -15.16
C ALA A 653 0.21 -5.22 -14.72
N LEU A 654 -0.57 -5.98 -13.95
CA LEU A 654 -1.76 -5.48 -13.29
C LEU A 654 -1.34 -4.83 -11.97
N MET A 655 -1.67 -3.56 -11.80
CA MET A 655 -1.15 -2.72 -10.73
C MET A 655 -2.25 -1.80 -10.19
N ASP A 656 -2.00 -1.14 -9.08
CA ASP A 656 -2.82 -0.01 -8.62
C ASP A 656 -2.05 1.30 -8.52
N ASN A 657 -0.75 1.26 -8.79
CA ASN A 657 0.11 2.44 -8.86
C ASN A 657 0.92 2.42 -10.15
N VAL A 658 1.06 3.58 -10.79
CA VAL A 658 1.99 3.76 -11.92
C VAL A 658 2.72 5.08 -11.80
N ALA A 659 4.05 5.01 -11.87
CA ALA A 659 4.89 6.19 -11.88
C ALA A 659 4.76 6.93 -13.23
N LEU A 660 4.46 8.21 -13.16
CA LEU A 660 4.42 9.13 -14.27
C LEU A 660 5.69 9.99 -14.22
N PRO A 661 6.68 9.72 -15.08
CA PRO A 661 7.91 10.50 -15.08
C PRO A 661 7.62 12.00 -15.28
N SER A 662 8.51 12.84 -14.77
CA SER A 662 8.43 14.29 -14.95
C SER A 662 8.26 14.67 -16.42
N GLY A 663 7.43 15.66 -16.67
CA GLY A 663 7.28 16.29 -17.97
C GLY A 663 8.57 17.00 -18.40
N SER A 664 8.58 17.57 -19.60
CA SER A 664 9.64 18.49 -19.96
C SER A 664 9.37 19.84 -19.29
N GLY A 665 10.37 20.51 -18.72
CA GLY A 665 10.24 21.84 -18.12
C GLY A 665 9.66 22.93 -19.04
N LYS A 666 9.34 22.59 -20.30
CA LYS A 666 8.64 23.46 -21.22
C LYS A 666 7.13 23.51 -20.99
N CYS A 667 6.55 22.49 -20.39
CA CYS A 667 5.13 22.45 -20.03
C CYS A 667 4.84 23.26 -18.79
N ASP A 668 5.76 23.23 -17.82
CA ASP A 668 5.70 24.07 -16.63
C ASP A 668 4.32 23.96 -15.94
N GLY A 669 3.89 22.73 -15.71
CA GLY A 669 2.60 22.41 -15.10
C GLY A 669 1.35 22.74 -15.93
N SER A 670 1.48 23.41 -17.09
CA SER A 670 0.35 23.95 -17.86
C SER A 670 -0.18 22.97 -18.92
N VAL A 671 -1.41 22.52 -18.74
CA VAL A 671 -2.14 21.73 -19.76
C VAL A 671 -2.34 22.51 -21.04
N LEU A 672 -2.54 23.83 -20.97
CA LEU A 672 -2.76 24.66 -22.17
C LEU A 672 -1.52 24.68 -23.08
N LYS A 673 -0.30 24.75 -22.50
CA LYS A 673 0.94 24.64 -23.27
C LYS A 673 1.10 23.27 -23.94
N TRP A 674 0.62 22.22 -23.33
CA TRP A 674 0.61 20.89 -23.92
C TRP A 674 -0.41 20.77 -25.04
N ARG A 675 -1.63 21.29 -24.86
CA ARG A 675 -2.73 21.23 -25.85
C ARG A 675 -2.43 22.06 -27.11
N ASP A 676 -1.75 23.19 -26.98
CA ASP A 676 -1.36 24.02 -28.13
C ASP A 676 -0.09 23.53 -28.84
N GLY A 677 0.56 22.48 -28.31
CA GLY A 677 1.75 21.87 -28.88
C GLY A 677 3.07 22.58 -28.55
N THR A 678 3.04 23.59 -27.66
CA THR A 678 4.24 24.30 -27.18
C THR A 678 5.19 23.34 -26.46
N CYS A 679 4.66 22.36 -25.75
CA CYS A 679 5.42 21.31 -25.10
C CYS A 679 4.88 19.91 -25.44
N LYS A 680 5.71 18.90 -25.18
CA LYS A 680 5.35 17.49 -25.40
C LYS A 680 5.88 16.65 -24.23
N VAL A 681 5.00 15.83 -23.68
CA VAL A 681 5.31 14.83 -22.66
C VAL A 681 4.89 13.44 -23.12
N LYS A 682 5.43 12.41 -22.52
CA LYS A 682 5.00 11.05 -22.76
C LYS A 682 3.75 10.77 -21.94
N SER A 683 2.73 10.21 -22.57
CA SER A 683 1.56 9.68 -21.89
C SER A 683 1.79 8.24 -21.46
N GLU A 684 1.19 7.84 -20.36
CA GLU A 684 0.99 6.44 -19.98
C GLU A 684 -0.48 6.06 -20.23
N PHE A 685 -0.71 4.88 -20.78
CA PHE A 685 -2.07 4.39 -20.98
C PHE A 685 -2.36 3.25 -20.03
N VAL A 686 -3.52 3.31 -19.39
CA VAL A 686 -4.00 2.26 -18.48
C VAL A 686 -5.39 1.81 -18.91
N SER A 687 -5.66 0.52 -18.74
CA SER A 687 -6.99 -0.06 -18.92
C SER A 687 -7.56 -0.43 -17.56
N ILE A 688 -8.69 0.17 -17.22
CA ILE A 688 -9.28 0.13 -15.87
C ILE A 688 -10.62 -0.60 -15.93
N PRO A 689 -10.77 -1.76 -15.26
CA PRO A 689 -12.05 -2.44 -15.13
C PRO A 689 -12.78 -1.95 -13.87
N PHE A 690 -13.89 -1.29 -14.02
CA PHE A 690 -14.79 -0.85 -12.95
C PHE A 690 -15.82 -1.92 -12.64
N SER A 691 -15.84 -2.42 -11.41
CA SER A 691 -16.79 -3.45 -10.95
C SER A 691 -17.55 -3.04 -9.69
N GLU A 692 -16.98 -2.12 -8.90
CA GLU A 692 -17.57 -1.68 -7.65
C GLU A 692 -18.41 -0.43 -7.88
N ILE A 693 -19.62 -0.40 -7.29
CA ILE A 693 -20.54 0.74 -7.34
C ILE A 693 -20.28 1.62 -6.12
N GLY A 694 -20.26 2.93 -6.34
CA GLY A 694 -20.14 3.90 -5.25
C GLY A 694 -19.24 5.07 -5.58
N ASP A 695 -18.87 5.80 -4.55
CA ASP A 695 -18.02 6.98 -4.60
C ASP A 695 -16.64 6.64 -4.06
N PHE A 696 -15.60 6.95 -4.83
CA PHE A 696 -14.21 6.78 -4.46
C PHE A 696 -13.32 7.79 -5.18
N VAL A 697 -12.02 7.72 -5.01
CA VAL A 697 -11.07 8.70 -5.56
C VAL A 697 -10.02 8.05 -6.46
N TYR A 698 -9.41 8.88 -7.30
CA TYR A 698 -8.10 8.65 -7.91
C TYR A 698 -7.22 9.86 -7.65
N HIS A 699 -5.91 9.66 -7.50
CA HIS A 699 -5.02 10.73 -7.06
C HIS A 699 -3.55 10.41 -7.37
N CYS A 700 -2.67 11.39 -7.18
CA CYS A 700 -1.25 11.14 -6.99
C CYS A 700 -1.04 10.57 -5.58
N HIS A 701 -0.26 9.49 -5.45
CA HIS A 701 0.03 8.90 -4.14
C HIS A 701 1.38 9.35 -3.56
N ILE A 702 1.94 10.45 -4.00
CA ILE A 702 2.92 11.22 -3.26
C ILE A 702 2.10 12.09 -2.30
N GLY A 703 2.31 11.92 -0.99
CA GLY A 703 1.39 12.42 0.02
C GLY A 703 1.19 13.93 -0.02
N GLU A 704 2.25 14.70 -0.19
CA GLU A 704 2.17 16.16 -0.30
C GLU A 704 1.38 16.60 -1.55
N HIS A 705 1.53 15.90 -2.69
CA HIS A 705 0.73 16.19 -3.87
C HIS A 705 -0.75 15.87 -3.65
N GLN A 706 -1.04 14.74 -2.98
CA GLN A 706 -2.40 14.37 -2.60
C GLN A 706 -3.03 15.40 -1.68
N ASP A 707 -2.33 15.77 -0.60
CA ASP A 707 -2.83 16.73 0.39
C ASP A 707 -2.88 18.16 -0.17
N GLY A 708 -1.98 18.50 -1.11
CA GLY A 708 -1.99 19.74 -1.87
C GLY A 708 -3.05 19.80 -2.97
N GLY A 709 -3.91 18.77 -3.14
CA GLY A 709 -5.08 18.82 -4.02
C GLY A 709 -5.03 17.95 -5.27
N MET A 710 -3.97 17.15 -5.51
CA MET A 710 -3.89 16.25 -6.68
C MET A 710 -4.74 15.00 -6.51
N MET A 711 -6.04 15.19 -6.30
CA MET A 711 -7.04 14.15 -6.11
C MET A 711 -8.32 14.49 -6.86
N ALA A 712 -9.11 13.49 -7.22
CA ALA A 712 -10.37 13.69 -7.91
C ALA A 712 -11.39 12.60 -7.56
N HIS A 713 -12.67 12.99 -7.55
CA HIS A 713 -13.80 12.15 -7.19
C HIS A 713 -14.33 11.41 -8.41
N ILE A 714 -14.50 10.11 -8.27
CA ILE A 714 -15.16 9.24 -9.25
C ILE A 714 -16.39 8.59 -8.65
N ARG A 715 -17.45 8.54 -9.44
CA ARG A 715 -18.70 7.83 -9.13
C ARG A 715 -18.98 6.76 -10.15
N VAL A 716 -19.18 5.53 -9.69
CA VAL A 716 -19.66 4.41 -10.51
C VAL A 716 -21.09 4.08 -10.12
N ILE A 717 -21.99 4.05 -11.10
CA ILE A 717 -23.40 3.77 -10.87
C ILE A 717 -23.84 2.44 -11.47
N ALA A 718 -24.91 1.88 -10.91
CA ALA A 718 -25.54 0.68 -11.46
C ALA A 718 -26.10 0.93 -12.87
N ASN A 719 -26.10 -0.12 -13.68
CA ASN A 719 -26.74 -0.19 -15.01
C ASN A 719 -27.43 -1.55 -15.14
N PRO A 720 -28.60 -1.72 -14.50
CA PRO A 720 -29.27 -3.01 -14.38
C PRO A 720 -29.77 -3.59 -15.70
#